data_6092bb654131efbaa31cd9c9465e3ae9
#
_entry.id   6092bb654131efbaa31cd9c9465e3ae9
#
_cell.length_a   1.000
_cell.length_b   1.000
_cell.length_c   1.000
_cell.angle_alpha   90.00
_cell.angle_beta   90.00
_cell.angle_gamma   90.00
#
_symmetry.space_group_name_H-M   'P 1'
#
loop_
_entity.id
_entity.type
_entity.pdbx_description
1 polymer ?
#
loop_
_entity_poly.entity_id
_entity_poly.type
_entity_poly.pdbx_seq_one_letter_code
_entity_poly.pdbx_strand_id
1 'polypeptide(L)'
;MALSKHTFFTHHLRTLAKPHYLCRPQPPPSFISLRLLSFATPEEAAAERRKRKRRLRLEPPLSSLRQQHQPRPTTPQNPSSTSNPNAPKIPETVSVLTGNRLNLHNRILKLIRENDLDEAALYTRHSVYSNCRPTIFTCNAVMAAQLRQSRYSDLLSLHRFITQAGIGANIVTYNLLLTAFMDCRKTDMAMEHYKQLINNAPFNPSPTTYRILIKGLVDNNKIDRAMELKEEMLSKGLSADPIVYSYLMSGQAKVSNPDAVFELYEELKEKLGGSVSDGVIYGSLMKGYFLRGMEQEAMECYEETVGENSKIKMSAVAFNYILDALSKNGKFDEALKLFDRMLNEHDPPKRLTVNLGSYNVMVDGYCALGRFKDAINVFNSMGEKRCRPDTLSYNNLIEQLCKNDLLGEAEELYKDMGEKGVSPDEFTFVLLMDTCFKESRPDDAAAYFKTMVESKLRPNLGVYDRLVDGLVKVGKVDEAKSFFDLMMGKLRMNDDSYKFMMNALFDIGQHDEVLKIVDRMLREDPADFSDELQEFVREALAKEGRDEELTKLMDDIEREKKEAADREAEAAEKAKASARAAVSSLINSPKLFGNKQPEEQSTIAGEAASINDNDKQEEVSVQETAAEASSSGEGAEAESLIAAEARSDGAL
;
A
#
# COMPACT_ATOMS: atom_id res chain seq x y z
N MET A 1 10.83 14.42 62.41
CA MET A 1 10.17 15.60 62.98
C MET A 1 9.51 16.31 61.80
N ALA A 2 8.26 16.13 61.68
CA ALA A 2 7.12 16.93 62.12
C ALA A 2 6.81 18.03 61.10
N LEU A 3 5.72 17.86 60.33
CA LEU A 3 4.38 18.45 60.46
C LEU A 3 4.35 19.97 60.21
N SER A 4 3.50 20.54 59.32
CA SER A 4 2.09 20.80 59.51
C SER A 4 1.60 21.74 58.36
N LYS A 5 0.53 21.42 57.58
CA LYS A 5 -0.85 21.93 57.66
C LYS A 5 -1.05 23.45 57.60
N HIS A 6 -1.87 23.96 56.68
CA HIS A 6 -3.18 24.64 56.83
C HIS A 6 -3.58 25.36 55.53
N THR A 7 -4.67 25.08 54.92
CA THR A 7 -6.11 25.37 55.02
C THR A 7 -6.58 26.83 54.78
N PHE A 8 -7.62 26.91 53.89
CA PHE A 8 -8.76 27.86 53.85
C PHE A 8 -8.55 29.34 53.46
N PHE A 9 -9.33 29.75 52.45
CA PHE A 9 -10.35 30.80 52.66
C PHE A 9 -11.39 30.78 51.52
N THR A 10 -12.64 30.52 51.92
CA THR A 10 -13.89 30.86 51.24
C THR A 10 -14.35 32.25 51.72
N HIS A 11 -15.09 33.02 50.88
CA HIS A 11 -16.31 33.76 51.21
C HIS A 11 -16.69 34.77 50.11
N HIS A 12 -17.92 34.61 49.58
CA HIS A 12 -19.12 35.46 49.71
C HIS A 12 -19.04 36.89 49.12
N LEU A 13 -20.01 37.40 48.38
CA LEU A 13 -21.44 37.64 48.54
C LEU A 13 -22.03 38.23 47.24
N ARG A 14 -23.19 37.76 46.78
CA ARG A 14 -24.57 38.30 46.78
C ARG A 14 -24.88 39.60 46.06
N THR A 15 -25.74 39.44 45.05
CA THR A 15 -27.05 40.08 44.75
C THR A 15 -27.13 41.50 44.25
N LEU A 16 -27.80 41.68 43.09
CA LEU A 16 -29.00 42.55 42.97
C LEU A 16 -29.69 42.39 41.59
N ALA A 17 -30.89 41.92 41.64
CA ALA A 17 -32.17 42.32 41.03
C ALA A 17 -32.31 42.66 39.52
N LYS A 18 -33.33 41.98 38.95
CA LYS A 18 -33.98 42.05 37.62
C LYS A 18 -34.71 43.38 37.35
N PRO A 19 -35.20 43.66 36.10
CA PRO A 19 -36.44 43.03 35.63
C PRO A 19 -36.55 42.72 34.10
N HIS A 20 -37.40 41.75 33.85
CA HIS A 20 -38.24 41.34 32.74
C HIS A 20 -38.17 42.05 31.37
N TYR A 21 -37.96 41.25 30.30
CA TYR A 21 -38.79 41.25 29.09
C TYR A 21 -38.98 39.82 28.58
N LEU A 22 -40.23 39.47 28.33
CA LEU A 22 -40.70 38.21 27.75
C LEU A 22 -40.27 38.10 26.30
N CYS A 23 -39.51 37.07 25.95
CA CYS A 23 -39.46 36.51 24.61
C CYS A 23 -39.47 34.98 24.68
N ARG A 24 -40.36 34.37 23.88
CA ARG A 24 -40.58 32.91 23.77
C ARG A 24 -39.27 32.16 23.60
N PRO A 25 -39.08 31.00 24.25
CA PRO A 25 -37.89 30.17 24.03
C PRO A 25 -38.04 29.41 22.71
N GLN A 26 -37.07 29.64 21.82
CA GLN A 26 -36.73 28.69 20.76
C GLN A 26 -36.04 27.48 21.38
N PRO A 27 -36.24 26.23 20.88
CA PRO A 27 -35.54 25.06 21.40
C PRO A 27 -34.06 25.20 21.08
N PRO A 28 -33.16 24.87 22.05
CA PRO A 28 -31.73 24.95 21.82
C PRO A 28 -31.31 23.95 20.72
N PRO A 29 -30.33 24.33 19.86
CA PRO A 29 -29.73 23.37 18.97
C PRO A 29 -29.13 22.24 19.81
N SER A 30 -29.46 21.01 19.43
CA SER A 30 -28.95 19.80 20.06
C SER A 30 -27.43 19.86 20.15
N PHE A 31 -26.90 20.24 21.31
CA PHE A 31 -25.53 20.02 21.66
C PHE A 31 -25.30 18.51 21.62
N ILE A 32 -24.57 18.03 20.61
CA ILE A 32 -23.92 16.75 20.68
C ILE A 32 -22.93 16.87 21.82
N SER A 33 -23.35 16.44 22.98
CA SER A 33 -22.51 16.29 24.16
C SER A 33 -21.36 15.38 23.75
N LEU A 34 -20.17 15.94 23.58
CA LEU A 34 -18.91 15.21 23.63
C LEU A 34 -18.81 14.59 25.03
N ARG A 35 -19.47 13.47 25.22
CA ARG A 35 -19.16 12.60 26.36
C ARG A 35 -17.72 12.14 26.13
N LEU A 36 -16.82 12.66 26.91
CA LEU A 36 -15.55 12.02 27.20
C LEU A 36 -15.91 10.64 27.78
N LEU A 37 -15.94 9.61 26.93
CA LEU A 37 -16.16 8.24 27.35
C LEU A 37 -14.92 7.81 28.11
N SER A 38 -14.92 7.99 29.42
CA SER A 38 -13.99 7.31 30.30
C SER A 38 -14.51 5.86 30.44
N PHE A 39 -13.70 4.90 30.04
CA PHE A 39 -14.00 3.47 30.21
C PHE A 39 -13.41 2.99 31.51
N ALA A 40 -14.18 2.19 32.26
CA ALA A 40 -13.75 1.65 33.55
C ALA A 40 -12.64 0.59 33.38
N THR A 41 -12.63 -0.12 32.25
CA THR A 41 -11.64 -1.17 31.97
C THR A 41 -11.09 -1.10 30.54
N PRO A 42 -9.86 -1.59 30.28
CA PRO A 42 -9.30 -1.71 28.94
C PRO A 42 -10.17 -2.57 28.00
N GLU A 43 -10.86 -3.58 28.55
CA GLU A 43 -11.74 -4.48 27.80
C GLU A 43 -13.00 -3.78 27.31
N GLU A 44 -13.60 -2.91 28.12
CA GLU A 44 -14.75 -2.09 27.76
C GLU A 44 -14.38 -1.09 26.67
N ALA A 45 -13.20 -0.47 26.76
CA ALA A 45 -12.66 0.40 25.73
C ALA A 45 -12.45 -0.37 24.40
N ALA A 46 -11.93 -1.60 24.46
CA ALA A 46 -11.73 -2.46 23.29
C ALA A 46 -13.06 -2.91 22.68
N ALA A 47 -14.07 -3.20 23.50
CA ALA A 47 -15.42 -3.56 23.02
C ALA A 47 -16.10 -2.40 22.28
N GLU A 48 -15.98 -1.16 22.80
CA GLU A 48 -16.54 0.02 22.13
C GLU A 48 -15.78 0.37 20.84
N ARG A 49 -14.43 0.19 20.78
CA ARG A 49 -13.65 0.29 19.55
C ARG A 49 -14.15 -0.71 18.49
N ARG A 50 -14.37 -1.99 18.87
CA ARG A 50 -14.91 -3.02 17.97
C ARG A 50 -16.31 -2.65 17.45
N LYS A 51 -17.18 -2.13 18.32
CA LYS A 51 -18.53 -1.68 17.96
C LYS A 51 -18.48 -0.46 17.00
N ARG A 52 -17.55 0.48 17.23
CA ARG A 52 -17.32 1.63 16.36
C ARG A 52 -16.80 1.21 14.99
N LYS A 53 -15.79 0.31 14.95
CA LYS A 53 -15.28 -0.25 13.69
C LYS A 53 -16.36 -1.00 12.90
N ARG A 54 -17.27 -1.74 13.55
CA ARG A 54 -18.40 -2.39 12.89
C ARG A 54 -19.35 -1.37 12.24
N ARG A 55 -19.68 -0.27 12.93
CA ARG A 55 -20.53 0.80 12.37
C ARG A 55 -19.88 1.48 11.17
N LEU A 56 -18.58 1.75 11.20
CA LEU A 56 -17.85 2.38 10.11
C LEU A 56 -17.70 1.48 8.87
N ARG A 57 -17.83 0.15 9.03
CA ARG A 57 -17.81 -0.80 7.90
C ARG A 57 -19.11 -0.85 7.09
N LEU A 58 -20.18 -0.30 7.61
CA LEU A 58 -21.47 -0.18 6.89
C LEU A 58 -21.39 1.04 5.97
N GLU A 59 -20.76 0.88 4.81
CA GLU A 59 -20.65 1.92 3.79
C GLU A 59 -21.85 1.85 2.86
N PRO A 60 -22.59 2.98 2.66
CA PRO A 60 -23.59 3.04 1.61
C PRO A 60 -22.95 2.88 0.23
N PRO A 61 -23.67 2.39 -0.79
CA PRO A 61 -23.12 2.31 -2.13
C PRO A 61 -22.75 3.70 -2.65
N LEU A 62 -21.63 3.82 -3.37
CA LEU A 62 -21.15 5.10 -3.91
C LEU A 62 -22.15 5.79 -4.85
N SER A 63 -23.06 5.02 -5.46
CA SER A 63 -24.19 5.54 -6.24
C SER A 63 -25.11 6.45 -5.44
N SER A 64 -25.24 6.27 -4.12
CA SER A 64 -26.04 7.13 -3.25
C SER A 64 -25.51 8.58 -3.17
N LEU A 65 -24.20 8.79 -3.42
CA LEU A 65 -23.59 10.12 -3.46
C LEU A 65 -24.07 10.95 -4.66
N ARG A 66 -24.44 10.31 -5.76
CA ARG A 66 -24.93 10.99 -6.97
C ARG A 66 -26.33 11.60 -6.74
N GLN A 67 -27.15 11.02 -5.87
CA GLN A 67 -28.49 11.50 -5.56
C GLN A 67 -28.49 12.70 -4.59
N GLN A 68 -27.46 12.87 -3.76
CA GLN A 68 -27.36 13.96 -2.79
C GLN A 68 -26.85 15.29 -3.39
N HIS A 69 -26.40 15.30 -4.64
CA HIS A 69 -25.85 16.47 -5.33
C HIS A 69 -26.75 17.04 -6.42
N GLN A 70 -28.08 16.83 -6.35
CA GLN A 70 -28.98 17.68 -7.12
C GLN A 70 -28.98 19.10 -6.51
N PRO A 71 -28.58 20.13 -7.27
CA PRO A 71 -28.59 21.48 -6.75
C PRO A 71 -30.04 21.90 -6.48
N ARG A 72 -30.33 22.41 -5.28
CA ARG A 72 -31.53 23.17 -5.04
C ARG A 72 -31.63 24.30 -6.08
N PRO A 73 -32.77 24.57 -6.68
CA PRO A 73 -32.91 25.64 -7.64
C PRO A 73 -32.67 26.98 -6.96
N THR A 74 -31.54 27.57 -7.16
CA THR A 74 -31.26 28.96 -6.91
C THR A 74 -31.23 29.68 -8.26
N THR A 75 -31.96 30.79 -8.33
CA THR A 75 -32.06 31.83 -9.35
C THR A 75 -31.03 31.89 -10.46
N PRO A 76 -31.40 32.26 -11.70
CA PRO A 76 -30.58 32.14 -12.89
C PRO A 76 -29.42 33.13 -12.88
N GLN A 77 -28.23 32.64 -12.75
CA GLN A 77 -27.01 33.34 -13.16
C GLN A 77 -26.41 32.61 -14.38
N ASN A 78 -26.08 33.41 -15.37
CA ASN A 78 -25.59 33.14 -16.72
C ASN A 78 -24.93 31.78 -16.99
N PRO A 79 -25.25 31.15 -18.13
CA PRO A 79 -24.61 29.91 -18.58
C PRO A 79 -23.28 30.21 -19.26
N SER A 80 -22.18 30.03 -18.55
CA SER A 80 -20.87 29.87 -19.19
C SER A 80 -20.08 28.83 -18.42
N SER A 81 -19.81 27.77 -19.08
CA SER A 81 -18.97 26.60 -18.86
C SER A 81 -19.74 25.29 -18.68
N THR A 82 -19.94 24.61 -19.79
CA THR A 82 -20.17 23.17 -19.84
C THR A 82 -18.92 22.48 -19.26
N SER A 83 -18.95 22.17 -17.97
CA SER A 83 -17.89 21.37 -17.35
C SER A 83 -17.99 19.94 -17.89
N ASN A 84 -17.03 19.57 -18.71
CA ASN A 84 -16.83 18.20 -19.15
C ASN A 84 -16.70 17.31 -17.90
N PRO A 85 -17.56 16.29 -17.68
CA PRO A 85 -17.49 15.42 -16.50
C PRO A 85 -16.18 14.62 -16.41
N ASN A 86 -15.43 14.52 -17.50
CA ASN A 86 -14.13 13.85 -17.58
C ASN A 86 -12.93 14.81 -17.49
N ALA A 87 -13.16 16.12 -17.28
CA ALA A 87 -12.05 17.04 -17.10
C ALA A 87 -11.28 16.72 -15.80
N PRO A 88 -9.94 16.73 -15.82
CA PRO A 88 -9.14 16.52 -14.62
C PRO A 88 -9.50 17.57 -13.58
N LYS A 89 -9.85 17.10 -12.37
CA LYS A 89 -10.23 18.00 -11.28
C LYS A 89 -8.97 18.68 -10.74
N ILE A 90 -8.98 20.01 -10.67
CA ILE A 90 -7.90 20.79 -10.08
C ILE A 90 -7.69 20.32 -8.63
N PRO A 91 -6.44 20.04 -8.21
CA PRO A 91 -6.13 19.65 -6.84
C PRO A 91 -6.63 20.67 -5.81
N GLU A 92 -7.15 20.18 -4.70
CA GLU A 92 -7.59 21.05 -3.60
C GLU A 92 -6.40 21.84 -3.03
N THR A 93 -6.62 23.10 -2.69
CA THR A 93 -5.61 23.94 -2.03
C THR A 93 -5.59 23.72 -0.51
N VAL A 94 -4.48 24.03 0.16
CA VAL A 94 -4.34 23.91 1.63
C VAL A 94 -5.38 24.73 2.38
N SER A 95 -5.83 25.84 1.80
CA SER A 95 -6.90 26.70 2.37
C SER A 95 -8.24 25.99 2.57
N VAL A 96 -8.44 24.81 1.95
CA VAL A 96 -9.65 23.99 2.12
C VAL A 96 -9.67 23.26 3.45
N LEU A 97 -8.53 23.14 4.15
CA LEU A 97 -8.41 22.47 5.44
C LEU A 97 -8.81 23.41 6.58
N THR A 98 -10.10 23.73 6.69
CA THR A 98 -10.66 24.64 7.71
C THR A 98 -11.91 24.04 8.39
N GLY A 99 -12.27 24.56 9.56
CA GLY A 99 -13.49 24.20 10.27
C GLY A 99 -13.64 22.69 10.51
N ASN A 100 -14.78 22.11 10.12
CA ASN A 100 -15.08 20.69 10.32
C ASN A 100 -14.10 19.76 9.59
N ARG A 101 -13.55 20.19 8.44
CA ARG A 101 -12.55 19.41 7.70
C ARG A 101 -11.21 19.34 8.45
N LEU A 102 -10.81 20.43 9.10
CA LEU A 102 -9.63 20.45 9.96
C LEU A 102 -9.83 19.56 11.20
N ASN A 103 -11.01 19.62 11.83
CA ASN A 103 -11.32 18.75 12.96
C ASN A 103 -11.30 17.26 12.56
N LEU A 104 -11.82 16.92 11.37
CA LEU A 104 -11.75 15.58 10.81
C LEU A 104 -10.29 15.15 10.59
N HIS A 105 -9.49 16.01 9.98
CA HIS A 105 -8.07 15.79 9.74
C HIS A 105 -7.31 15.52 11.04
N ASN A 106 -7.44 16.39 12.04
CA ASN A 106 -6.78 16.23 13.34
C ASN A 106 -7.21 14.95 14.06
N ARG A 107 -8.49 14.55 13.93
CA ARG A 107 -8.96 13.28 14.48
C ARG A 107 -8.33 12.08 13.80
N ILE A 108 -8.19 12.13 12.48
CA ILE A 108 -7.54 11.05 11.70
C ILE A 108 -6.04 10.99 12.04
N LEU A 109 -5.36 12.15 12.14
CA LEU A 109 -3.96 12.20 12.58
C LEU A 109 -3.79 11.61 13.99
N LYS A 110 -4.75 11.84 14.90
CA LYS A 110 -4.73 11.22 16.22
C LYS A 110 -4.79 9.69 16.13
N LEU A 111 -5.67 9.13 15.30
CA LEU A 111 -5.76 7.68 15.08
C LEU A 111 -4.47 7.12 14.47
N ILE A 112 -3.85 7.86 13.54
CA ILE A 112 -2.56 7.48 12.96
C ILE A 112 -1.46 7.43 14.05
N ARG A 113 -1.39 8.42 14.95
CA ARG A 113 -0.43 8.42 16.07
C ARG A 113 -0.69 7.29 17.07
N GLU A 114 -1.96 6.91 17.26
CA GLU A 114 -2.38 5.78 18.09
C GLU A 114 -2.17 4.42 17.39
N ASN A 115 -1.56 4.43 16.20
CA ASN A 115 -1.33 3.27 15.34
C ASN A 115 -2.60 2.47 14.96
N ASP A 116 -3.79 3.09 15.01
CA ASP A 116 -5.04 2.48 14.58
C ASP A 116 -5.37 2.85 13.12
N LEU A 117 -4.55 2.35 12.18
CA LEU A 117 -4.68 2.66 10.75
C LEU A 117 -5.98 2.10 10.15
N ASP A 118 -6.48 0.98 10.65
CA ASP A 118 -7.77 0.43 10.20
C ASP A 118 -8.91 1.39 10.50
N GLU A 119 -8.94 1.94 11.71
CA GLU A 119 -9.97 2.91 12.07
C GLU A 119 -9.79 4.24 11.33
N ALA A 120 -8.54 4.69 11.15
CA ALA A 120 -8.24 5.90 10.38
C ALA A 120 -8.75 5.79 8.94
N ALA A 121 -8.48 4.67 8.26
CA ALA A 121 -8.95 4.40 6.90
C ALA A 121 -10.48 4.28 6.83
N LEU A 122 -11.11 3.51 7.73
CA LEU A 122 -12.56 3.37 7.80
C LEU A 122 -13.25 4.71 8.09
N TYR A 123 -12.68 5.54 8.97
CA TYR A 123 -13.22 6.85 9.29
C TYR A 123 -13.11 7.80 8.10
N THR A 124 -11.98 7.75 7.37
CA THR A 124 -11.79 8.51 6.13
C THR A 124 -12.83 8.12 5.08
N ARG A 125 -13.06 6.83 4.85
CA ARG A 125 -14.08 6.32 3.92
C ARG A 125 -15.49 6.75 4.32
N HIS A 126 -15.86 6.51 5.58
CA HIS A 126 -17.19 6.86 6.09
C HIS A 126 -17.47 8.38 6.02
N SER A 127 -16.46 9.22 6.19
CA SER A 127 -16.60 10.68 6.13
C SER A 127 -16.99 11.21 4.75
N VAL A 128 -16.74 10.44 3.68
CA VAL A 128 -17.20 10.77 2.31
C VAL A 128 -18.72 10.83 2.22
N TYR A 129 -19.43 10.01 3.01
CA TYR A 129 -20.90 9.94 3.06
C TYR A 129 -21.53 10.91 4.07
N SER A 130 -20.71 11.55 4.88
CA SER A 130 -21.14 12.56 5.84
C SER A 130 -21.06 13.97 5.26
N ASN A 131 -21.64 14.94 5.96
CA ASN A 131 -21.56 16.35 5.55
C ASN A 131 -20.14 16.95 5.66
N CYS A 132 -19.16 16.15 6.06
CA CYS A 132 -17.77 16.55 6.20
C CYS A 132 -16.86 15.65 5.34
N ARG A 133 -16.86 15.91 4.03
CA ARG A 133 -16.04 15.16 3.08
C ARG A 133 -14.55 15.39 3.35
N PRO A 134 -13.69 14.34 3.39
CA PRO A 134 -12.27 14.48 3.64
C PRO A 134 -11.60 15.21 2.47
N THR A 135 -10.54 15.96 2.78
CA THR A 135 -9.68 16.58 1.78
C THR A 135 -8.65 15.57 1.26
N ILE A 136 -8.00 15.88 0.13
CA ILE A 136 -6.90 15.07 -0.38
C ILE A 136 -5.73 14.99 0.63
N PHE A 137 -5.46 16.05 1.41
CA PHE A 137 -4.45 16.07 2.45
C PHE A 137 -4.73 15.04 3.55
N THR A 138 -5.98 14.92 3.97
CA THR A 138 -6.40 13.91 4.95
C THR A 138 -6.24 12.49 4.41
N CYS A 139 -6.60 12.28 3.15
CA CYS A 139 -6.44 10.98 2.49
C CYS A 139 -4.97 10.60 2.35
N ASN A 140 -4.13 11.55 1.92
CA ASN A 140 -2.68 11.34 1.79
C ASN A 140 -2.01 11.04 3.13
N ALA A 141 -2.43 11.66 4.23
CA ALA A 141 -1.91 11.35 5.56
C ALA A 141 -2.17 9.88 5.96
N VAL A 142 -3.35 9.34 5.65
CA VAL A 142 -3.66 7.92 5.89
C VAL A 142 -2.83 7.03 4.96
N MET A 143 -2.77 7.36 3.66
CA MET A 143 -1.99 6.60 2.67
C MET A 143 -0.49 6.59 3.04
N ALA A 144 0.07 7.73 3.47
CA ALA A 144 1.46 7.81 3.92
C ALA A 144 1.72 6.95 5.17
N ALA A 145 0.76 6.91 6.11
CA ALA A 145 0.86 6.06 7.28
C ALA A 145 0.77 4.56 6.94
N GLN A 146 -0.09 4.19 5.97
CA GLN A 146 -0.17 2.82 5.44
C GLN A 146 1.12 2.43 4.70
N LEU A 147 1.71 3.35 3.93
CA LEU A 147 2.99 3.13 3.25
C LEU A 147 4.13 2.86 4.24
N ARG A 148 4.24 3.67 5.33
CA ARG A 148 5.26 3.46 6.37
C ARG A 148 5.16 2.09 7.07
N GLN A 149 3.98 1.48 7.07
CA GLN A 149 3.76 0.15 7.64
C GLN A 149 3.69 -0.95 6.56
N SER A 150 4.20 -0.70 5.36
CA SER A 150 4.19 -1.63 4.21
C SER A 150 2.79 -2.20 3.88
N ARG A 151 1.71 -1.49 4.28
CA ARG A 151 0.32 -1.90 4.02
C ARG A 151 -0.13 -1.47 2.61
N TYR A 152 0.56 -1.95 1.60
CA TYR A 152 0.39 -1.52 0.21
C TYR A 152 -1.01 -1.82 -0.36
N SER A 153 -1.60 -2.97 -0.01
CA SER A 153 -2.95 -3.35 -0.45
C SER A 153 -4.01 -2.37 0.07
N ASP A 154 -3.88 -1.93 1.32
CA ASP A 154 -4.80 -0.99 1.95
C ASP A 154 -4.65 0.41 1.34
N LEU A 155 -3.42 0.84 1.07
CA LEU A 155 -3.12 2.09 0.37
C LEU A 155 -3.78 2.12 -1.01
N LEU A 156 -3.59 1.07 -1.82
CA LEU A 156 -4.19 0.96 -3.15
C LEU A 156 -5.72 0.89 -3.08
N SER A 157 -6.28 0.19 -2.10
CA SER A 157 -7.72 0.13 -1.86
C SER A 157 -8.30 1.49 -1.48
N LEU A 158 -7.62 2.24 -0.62
CA LEU A 158 -8.02 3.60 -0.26
C LEU A 158 -7.92 4.54 -1.46
N HIS A 159 -6.86 4.46 -2.26
CA HIS A 159 -6.71 5.26 -3.48
C HIS A 159 -7.86 5.01 -4.48
N ARG A 160 -8.19 3.73 -4.77
CA ARG A 160 -9.33 3.41 -5.64
C ARG A 160 -10.64 4.01 -5.11
N PHE A 161 -10.87 3.91 -3.81
CA PHE A 161 -12.06 4.46 -3.18
C PHE A 161 -12.14 5.99 -3.31
N ILE A 162 -11.07 6.73 -3.02
CA ILE A 162 -11.09 8.20 -3.12
C ILE A 162 -11.26 8.67 -4.56
N THR A 163 -10.67 7.96 -5.53
CA THR A 163 -10.85 8.23 -6.96
C THR A 163 -12.30 8.04 -7.38
N GLN A 164 -12.93 6.92 -7.00
CA GLN A 164 -14.35 6.66 -7.25
C GLN A 164 -15.26 7.68 -6.54
N ALA A 165 -14.90 8.13 -5.35
CA ALA A 165 -15.59 9.19 -4.64
C ALA A 165 -15.39 10.58 -5.27
N GLY A 166 -14.54 10.71 -6.29
CA GLY A 166 -14.26 11.95 -7.01
C GLY A 166 -13.46 12.96 -6.19
N ILE A 167 -12.57 12.49 -5.29
CA ILE A 167 -11.56 13.32 -4.63
C ILE A 167 -10.35 13.38 -5.59
N GLY A 168 -10.00 14.60 -6.03
CA GLY A 168 -8.88 14.78 -6.98
C GLY A 168 -7.54 14.42 -6.34
N ALA A 169 -6.75 13.59 -7.01
CA ALA A 169 -5.38 13.30 -6.61
C ALA A 169 -4.48 14.51 -6.85
N ASN A 170 -3.44 14.68 -6.01
CA ASN A 170 -2.38 15.66 -6.21
C ASN A 170 -1.03 14.96 -6.40
N ILE A 171 0.05 15.72 -6.60
CA ILE A 171 1.39 15.17 -6.83
C ILE A 171 1.85 14.25 -5.68
N VAL A 172 1.47 14.58 -4.43
CA VAL A 172 1.78 13.74 -3.25
C VAL A 172 1.10 12.38 -3.36
N THR A 173 -0.17 12.34 -3.80
CA THR A 173 -0.90 11.09 -4.01
C THR A 173 -0.18 10.19 -5.02
N TYR A 174 0.26 10.77 -6.15
CA TYR A 174 1.03 10.01 -7.15
C TYR A 174 2.37 9.54 -6.60
N ASN A 175 3.10 10.39 -5.87
CA ASN A 175 4.38 10.02 -5.27
C ASN A 175 4.21 8.85 -4.27
N LEU A 176 3.15 8.84 -3.46
CA LEU A 176 2.84 7.71 -2.55
C LEU A 176 2.56 6.42 -3.32
N LEU A 177 1.83 6.49 -4.44
CA LEU A 177 1.57 5.33 -5.29
C LEU A 177 2.86 4.81 -5.95
N LEU A 178 3.67 5.72 -6.51
CA LEU A 178 4.94 5.36 -7.12
C LEU A 178 5.88 4.67 -6.12
N THR A 179 5.99 5.22 -4.91
CA THR A 179 6.77 4.59 -3.83
C THR A 179 6.23 3.19 -3.51
N ALA A 180 4.91 3.06 -3.32
CA ALA A 180 4.31 1.75 -3.02
C ALA A 180 4.58 0.71 -4.11
N PHE A 181 4.50 1.08 -5.38
CA PHE A 181 4.80 0.15 -6.48
C PHE A 181 6.29 -0.19 -6.56
N MET A 182 7.19 0.77 -6.31
CA MET A 182 8.63 0.54 -6.31
C MET A 182 9.04 -0.39 -5.14
N ASP A 183 8.50 -0.17 -3.94
CA ASP A 183 8.76 -1.00 -2.76
C ASP A 183 8.23 -2.44 -2.96
N CYS A 184 7.10 -2.59 -3.66
CA CYS A 184 6.56 -3.90 -4.06
C CYS A 184 7.29 -4.55 -5.25
N ARG A 185 8.40 -3.98 -5.74
CA ARG A 185 9.14 -4.42 -6.94
C ARG A 185 8.33 -4.44 -8.23
N LYS A 186 7.17 -3.76 -8.27
CA LYS A 186 6.29 -3.62 -9.44
C LYS A 186 6.69 -2.41 -10.28
N THR A 187 7.93 -2.38 -10.74
CA THR A 187 8.51 -1.23 -11.45
C THR A 187 7.76 -0.86 -12.72
N ASP A 188 7.23 -1.84 -13.46
CA ASP A 188 6.48 -1.58 -14.69
C ASP A 188 5.13 -0.89 -14.39
N MET A 189 4.45 -1.28 -13.31
CA MET A 189 3.26 -0.59 -12.82
C MET A 189 3.57 0.84 -12.37
N ALA A 190 4.70 1.05 -11.68
CA ALA A 190 5.15 2.39 -11.31
C ALA A 190 5.39 3.27 -12.54
N MET A 191 6.06 2.74 -13.56
CA MET A 191 6.31 3.47 -14.83
C MET A 191 5.02 3.75 -15.59
N GLU A 192 4.05 2.86 -15.58
CA GLU A 192 2.73 3.11 -16.17
C GLU A 192 1.99 4.25 -15.44
N HIS A 193 1.98 4.24 -14.10
CA HIS A 193 1.42 5.35 -13.32
C HIS A 193 2.17 6.66 -13.53
N TYR A 194 3.49 6.60 -13.75
CA TYR A 194 4.28 7.77 -14.11
C TYR A 194 3.89 8.34 -15.49
N LYS A 195 3.66 7.49 -16.49
CA LYS A 195 3.12 7.92 -17.80
C LYS A 195 1.73 8.52 -17.66
N GLN A 196 0.86 7.95 -16.84
CA GLN A 196 -0.45 8.52 -16.54
C GLN A 196 -0.35 9.89 -15.87
N LEU A 197 0.63 10.10 -14.98
CA LEU A 197 0.92 11.39 -14.39
C LEU A 197 1.29 12.43 -15.46
N ILE A 198 2.18 12.08 -16.38
CA ILE A 198 2.62 13.00 -17.45
C ILE A 198 1.48 13.35 -18.39
N ASN A 199 0.69 12.34 -18.81
CA ASN A 199 -0.30 12.51 -19.87
C ASN A 199 -1.63 13.09 -19.39
N ASN A 200 -2.05 12.77 -18.17
CA ASN A 200 -3.43 12.98 -17.71
C ASN A 200 -3.55 13.90 -16.48
N ALA A 201 -2.46 14.16 -15.76
CA ALA A 201 -2.52 15.01 -14.58
C ALA A 201 -2.36 16.49 -14.93
N PRO A 202 -3.04 17.39 -14.20
CA PRO A 202 -2.93 18.82 -14.44
C PRO A 202 -1.64 19.46 -13.89
N PHE A 203 -0.65 18.65 -13.50
CA PHE A 203 0.61 19.10 -12.89
C PHE A 203 1.77 18.23 -13.39
N ASN A 204 2.96 18.81 -13.45
CA ASN A 204 4.18 18.14 -13.89
C ASN A 204 4.81 17.30 -12.76
N PRO A 205 5.61 16.26 -13.11
CA PRO A 205 6.44 15.57 -12.15
C PRO A 205 7.38 16.53 -11.42
N SER A 206 7.48 16.38 -10.10
CA SER A 206 8.37 17.17 -9.25
C SER A 206 9.78 16.55 -9.15
N PRO A 207 10.80 17.27 -8.68
CA PRO A 207 12.10 16.70 -8.36
C PRO A 207 11.98 15.48 -7.42
N THR A 208 11.06 15.53 -6.46
CA THR A 208 10.76 14.40 -5.55
C THR A 208 10.25 13.17 -6.32
N THR A 209 9.44 13.37 -7.36
CA THR A 209 8.95 12.27 -8.22
C THR A 209 10.12 11.54 -8.89
N TYR A 210 11.09 12.29 -9.45
CA TYR A 210 12.30 11.71 -10.04
C TYR A 210 13.18 11.01 -9.01
N ARG A 211 13.36 11.59 -7.80
CA ARG A 211 14.07 10.92 -6.71
C ARG A 211 13.47 9.55 -6.37
N ILE A 212 12.13 9.48 -6.24
CA ILE A 212 11.40 8.23 -5.94
C ILE A 212 11.62 7.20 -7.04
N LEU A 213 11.41 7.60 -8.30
CA LEU A 213 11.51 6.70 -9.45
C LEU A 213 12.95 6.18 -9.63
N ILE A 214 13.93 7.08 -9.62
CA ILE A 214 15.34 6.73 -9.83
C ILE A 214 15.83 5.84 -8.68
N LYS A 215 15.53 6.20 -7.41
CA LYS A 215 15.84 5.35 -6.27
C LYS A 215 15.21 3.96 -6.42
N GLY A 216 13.91 3.90 -6.68
CA GLY A 216 13.20 2.64 -6.83
C GLY A 216 13.72 1.77 -7.97
N LEU A 217 14.09 2.35 -9.12
CA LEU A 217 14.71 1.61 -10.22
C LEU A 217 16.10 1.09 -9.87
N VAL A 218 16.93 1.89 -9.19
CA VAL A 218 18.27 1.47 -8.71
C VAL A 218 18.15 0.34 -7.67
N ASP A 219 17.19 0.45 -6.73
CA ASP A 219 16.95 -0.58 -5.72
C ASP A 219 16.45 -1.90 -6.35
N ASN A 220 15.74 -1.81 -7.49
CA ASN A 220 15.29 -2.97 -8.27
C ASN A 220 16.25 -3.38 -9.41
N ASN A 221 17.50 -2.95 -9.37
CA ASN A 221 18.57 -3.29 -10.34
C ASN A 221 18.26 -2.90 -11.80
N LYS A 222 17.39 -1.89 -12.05
CA LYS A 222 17.06 -1.35 -13.37
C LYS A 222 17.81 -0.04 -13.63
N ILE A 223 19.16 -0.09 -13.57
CA ILE A 223 20.03 1.10 -13.58
C ILE A 223 19.92 1.86 -14.90
N ASP A 224 19.85 1.16 -16.04
CA ASP A 224 19.76 1.79 -17.37
C ASP A 224 18.53 2.69 -17.47
N ARG A 225 17.36 2.20 -17.02
CA ARG A 225 16.12 3.02 -16.97
C ARG A 225 16.24 4.20 -16.00
N ALA A 226 16.99 4.03 -14.91
CA ALA A 226 17.24 5.13 -13.97
C ALA A 226 18.10 6.22 -14.61
N MET A 227 19.09 5.84 -15.44
CA MET A 227 19.89 6.79 -16.24
C MET A 227 19.05 7.53 -17.27
N GLU A 228 18.15 6.83 -17.99
CA GLU A 228 17.22 7.45 -18.93
C GLU A 228 16.34 8.52 -18.24
N LEU A 229 15.83 8.23 -17.05
CA LEU A 229 15.03 9.19 -16.26
C LEU A 229 15.84 10.40 -15.77
N LYS A 230 17.14 10.24 -15.52
CA LYS A 230 18.04 11.39 -15.22
C LYS A 230 18.10 12.32 -16.41
N GLU A 231 18.31 11.78 -17.63
CA GLU A 231 18.34 12.58 -18.85
C GLU A 231 16.99 13.26 -19.12
N GLU A 232 15.88 12.53 -18.89
CA GLU A 232 14.55 13.11 -19.01
C GLU A 232 14.36 14.29 -18.03
N MET A 233 14.76 14.12 -16.77
CA MET A 233 14.69 15.18 -15.75
C MET A 233 15.45 16.45 -16.19
N LEU A 234 16.67 16.28 -16.71
CA LEU A 234 17.50 17.39 -17.20
C LEU A 234 16.91 18.03 -18.46
N SER A 235 16.39 17.22 -19.39
CA SER A 235 15.76 17.73 -20.62
C SER A 235 14.50 18.57 -20.35
N LYS A 236 13.80 18.28 -19.25
CA LYS A 236 12.66 19.09 -18.77
C LYS A 236 13.06 20.35 -18.01
N GLY A 237 14.35 20.68 -17.97
CA GLY A 237 14.88 21.90 -17.37
C GLY A 237 15.00 21.86 -15.84
N LEU A 238 14.89 20.69 -15.21
CA LEU A 238 15.16 20.52 -13.79
C LEU A 238 16.69 20.55 -13.55
N SER A 239 17.11 21.17 -12.44
CA SER A 239 18.53 21.22 -12.08
C SER A 239 19.10 19.85 -11.72
N ALA A 240 20.40 19.67 -11.92
CA ALA A 240 21.11 18.48 -11.44
C ALA A 240 20.97 18.37 -9.91
N ASP A 241 20.51 17.22 -9.44
CA ASP A 241 20.16 16.96 -8.04
C ASP A 241 21.18 16.00 -7.42
N PRO A 242 22.00 16.44 -6.44
CA PRO A 242 22.99 15.58 -5.79
C PRO A 242 22.41 14.26 -5.26
N ILE A 243 21.15 14.26 -4.78
CA ILE A 243 20.50 13.05 -4.28
C ILE A 243 20.24 12.05 -5.41
N VAL A 244 19.79 12.52 -6.58
CA VAL A 244 19.59 11.67 -7.76
C VAL A 244 20.92 11.07 -8.21
N TYR A 245 21.97 11.89 -8.30
CA TYR A 245 23.29 11.41 -8.69
C TYR A 245 23.86 10.42 -7.66
N SER A 246 23.65 10.62 -6.36
CA SER A 246 24.11 9.66 -5.34
C SER A 246 23.43 8.30 -5.48
N TYR A 247 22.13 8.25 -5.85
CA TYR A 247 21.43 6.99 -6.13
C TYR A 247 22.03 6.28 -7.34
N LEU A 248 22.27 7.00 -8.44
CA LEU A 248 22.86 6.44 -9.66
C LEU A 248 24.29 5.96 -9.42
N MET A 249 25.12 6.75 -8.76
CA MET A 249 26.49 6.35 -8.39
C MET A 249 26.49 5.11 -7.49
N SER A 250 25.58 5.05 -6.49
CA SER A 250 25.41 3.86 -5.65
C SER A 250 24.95 2.64 -6.46
N GLY A 251 24.10 2.83 -7.45
CA GLY A 251 23.67 1.80 -8.39
C GLY A 251 24.83 1.26 -9.24
N GLN A 252 25.63 2.16 -9.82
CA GLN A 252 26.82 1.79 -10.60
C GLN A 252 27.86 1.09 -9.73
N ALA A 253 28.04 1.52 -8.48
CA ALA A 253 28.91 0.83 -7.53
C ALA A 253 28.42 -0.60 -7.20
N LYS A 254 27.12 -0.83 -7.10
CA LYS A 254 26.54 -2.18 -6.89
C LYS A 254 26.83 -3.14 -8.05
N VAL A 255 26.88 -2.65 -9.28
CA VAL A 255 27.25 -3.47 -10.46
C VAL A 255 28.76 -3.45 -10.75
N SER A 256 29.55 -2.97 -9.80
CA SER A 256 31.03 -2.93 -9.89
C SER A 256 31.56 -2.15 -11.09
N ASN A 257 30.90 -1.04 -11.42
CA ASN A 257 31.32 -0.12 -12.47
C ASN A 257 31.83 1.20 -11.88
N PRO A 258 33.08 1.27 -11.43
CA PRO A 258 33.65 2.48 -10.82
C PRO A 258 33.82 3.63 -11.80
N ASP A 259 34.05 3.35 -13.09
CA ASP A 259 34.24 4.40 -14.09
C ASP A 259 32.98 5.26 -14.23
N ALA A 260 31.82 4.65 -14.33
CA ALA A 260 30.55 5.38 -14.35
C ALA A 260 30.27 6.16 -13.06
N VAL A 261 30.78 5.71 -11.90
CA VAL A 261 30.68 6.48 -10.64
C VAL A 261 31.42 7.81 -10.76
N PHE A 262 32.66 7.79 -11.29
CA PHE A 262 33.45 9.01 -11.45
C PHE A 262 32.91 9.90 -12.57
N GLU A 263 32.45 9.34 -13.69
CA GLU A 263 31.80 10.10 -14.76
C GLU A 263 30.57 10.86 -14.24
N LEU A 264 29.70 10.23 -13.48
CA LEU A 264 28.55 10.86 -12.85
C LEU A 264 28.95 11.96 -11.86
N TYR A 265 30.03 11.77 -11.11
CA TYR A 265 30.54 12.79 -10.19
C TYR A 265 31.05 14.03 -10.93
N GLU A 266 31.86 13.85 -11.98
CA GLU A 266 32.38 14.97 -12.78
C GLU A 266 31.26 15.68 -13.56
N GLU A 267 30.28 14.94 -14.10
CA GLU A 267 29.08 15.53 -14.72
C GLU A 267 28.33 16.43 -13.71
N LEU A 268 28.08 15.92 -12.50
CA LEU A 268 27.40 16.69 -11.47
C LEU A 268 28.19 17.95 -11.08
N LYS A 269 29.49 17.82 -10.91
CA LYS A 269 30.39 18.90 -10.55
C LYS A 269 30.41 20.01 -11.61
N GLU A 270 30.45 19.62 -12.89
CA GLU A 270 30.35 20.56 -14.01
C GLU A 270 29.00 21.31 -14.00
N LYS A 271 27.88 20.59 -13.85
CA LYS A 271 26.54 21.17 -13.82
C LYS A 271 26.27 22.08 -12.61
N LEU A 272 27.00 21.89 -11.52
CA LEU A 272 26.91 22.72 -10.30
C LEU A 272 27.97 23.85 -10.25
N GLY A 273 28.74 24.06 -11.31
CA GLY A 273 29.70 25.16 -11.40
C GLY A 273 31.02 24.90 -10.70
N GLY A 274 31.48 23.65 -10.65
CA GLY A 274 32.83 23.24 -10.26
C GLY A 274 33.00 22.74 -8.81
N SER A 275 31.97 22.82 -7.97
CA SER A 275 32.03 22.28 -6.59
C SER A 275 30.74 21.66 -6.13
N VAL A 276 30.81 20.54 -5.41
CA VAL A 276 29.67 19.89 -4.78
C VAL A 276 29.77 20.07 -3.28
N SER A 277 28.85 20.85 -2.70
CA SER A 277 28.82 21.12 -1.25
C SER A 277 27.90 20.19 -0.46
N ASP A 278 27.14 19.33 -1.12
CA ASP A 278 26.21 18.38 -0.49
C ASP A 278 26.95 17.06 -0.19
N GLY A 279 27.01 16.68 1.08
CA GLY A 279 27.71 15.49 1.57
C GLY A 279 27.15 14.16 1.08
N VAL A 280 25.93 14.14 0.52
CA VAL A 280 25.25 12.91 0.10
C VAL A 280 26.00 12.14 -1.02
N ILE A 281 26.82 12.84 -1.80
CA ILE A 281 27.59 12.29 -2.93
C ILE A 281 28.81 11.49 -2.47
N TYR A 282 29.48 11.96 -1.42
CA TYR A 282 30.82 11.50 -1.08
C TYR A 282 30.87 10.03 -0.64
N GLY A 283 29.85 9.54 0.04
CA GLY A 283 29.79 8.11 0.35
C GLY A 283 29.73 7.21 -0.88
N SER A 284 29.04 7.65 -1.94
CA SER A 284 29.02 6.91 -3.22
C SER A 284 30.34 7.06 -3.98
N LEU A 285 31.00 8.22 -3.89
CA LEU A 285 32.34 8.45 -4.44
C LEU A 285 33.40 7.58 -3.75
N MET A 286 33.36 7.50 -2.42
CA MET A 286 34.23 6.58 -1.65
C MET A 286 34.06 5.13 -2.10
N LYS A 287 32.85 4.65 -2.36
CA LYS A 287 32.62 3.31 -2.92
C LYS A 287 33.31 3.12 -4.28
N GLY A 288 33.26 4.15 -5.13
CA GLY A 288 33.99 4.15 -6.41
C GLY A 288 35.51 3.97 -6.22
N TYR A 289 36.11 4.71 -5.28
CA TYR A 289 37.54 4.57 -4.94
C TYR A 289 37.86 3.17 -4.40
N PHE A 290 37.07 2.65 -3.44
CA PHE A 290 37.28 1.30 -2.92
C PHE A 290 37.18 0.22 -4.01
N LEU A 291 36.23 0.35 -4.95
CA LEU A 291 36.12 -0.59 -6.08
C LEU A 291 37.31 -0.58 -7.02
N ARG A 292 38.01 0.54 -7.14
CA ARG A 292 39.30 0.64 -7.88
C ARG A 292 40.51 0.19 -7.06
N GLY A 293 40.32 -0.20 -5.80
CA GLY A 293 41.42 -0.51 -4.90
C GLY A 293 42.20 0.72 -4.41
N MET A 294 41.66 1.92 -4.61
CA MET A 294 42.23 3.21 -4.21
C MET A 294 41.78 3.54 -2.78
N GLU A 295 42.28 2.76 -1.82
CA GLU A 295 41.85 2.86 -0.42
C GLU A 295 42.30 4.15 0.24
N GLN A 296 43.50 4.65 -0.12
CA GLN A 296 44.03 5.88 0.43
C GLN A 296 43.18 7.08 0.02
N GLU A 297 42.83 7.19 -1.26
CA GLU A 297 41.99 8.24 -1.80
C GLU A 297 40.55 8.19 -1.24
N ALA A 298 40.06 6.99 -0.97
CA ALA A 298 38.78 6.83 -0.29
C ALA A 298 38.80 7.39 1.13
N MET A 299 39.92 7.18 1.86
CA MET A 299 40.05 7.72 3.23
C MET A 299 40.41 9.21 3.24
N GLU A 300 41.13 9.71 2.26
CA GLU A 300 41.33 11.16 2.07
C GLU A 300 39.95 11.84 1.80
N CYS A 301 39.13 11.28 0.94
CA CYS A 301 37.76 11.74 0.69
C CYS A 301 36.90 11.72 1.97
N TYR A 302 37.05 10.71 2.83
CA TYR A 302 36.41 10.65 4.14
C TYR A 302 36.83 11.81 5.04
N GLU A 303 38.12 12.06 5.19
CA GLU A 303 38.65 13.13 6.05
C GLU A 303 38.24 14.52 5.54
N GLU A 304 38.28 14.75 4.22
CA GLU A 304 37.76 16.00 3.62
C GLU A 304 36.29 16.23 3.93
N THR A 305 35.49 15.15 3.98
CA THR A 305 34.03 15.24 4.14
C THR A 305 33.62 15.38 5.59
N VAL A 306 34.24 14.61 6.50
CA VAL A 306 33.83 14.48 7.91
C VAL A 306 34.78 15.21 8.87
N GLY A 307 35.97 15.62 8.42
CA GLY A 307 36.98 16.31 9.23
C GLY A 307 36.48 17.61 9.84
N GLU A 308 37.15 18.08 10.89
CA GLU A 308 36.73 19.26 11.67
C GLU A 308 36.65 20.55 10.85
N ASN A 309 37.45 20.68 9.79
CA ASN A 309 37.52 21.86 8.92
C ASN A 309 36.69 21.73 7.63
N SER A 310 35.86 20.68 7.52
CA SER A 310 35.06 20.44 6.33
C SER A 310 34.03 21.53 6.08
N LYS A 311 33.95 21.99 4.83
CA LYS A 311 32.93 22.94 4.36
C LYS A 311 31.69 22.22 3.78
N ILE A 312 31.69 20.89 3.78
CA ILE A 312 30.65 20.05 3.20
C ILE A 312 29.47 19.98 4.17
N LYS A 313 28.27 20.14 3.62
CA LYS A 313 27.04 20.07 4.41
C LYS A 313 26.65 18.60 4.65
N MET A 314 26.83 18.13 5.87
CA MET A 314 26.48 16.79 6.28
C MET A 314 25.06 16.73 6.84
N SER A 315 24.25 15.88 6.24
CA SER A 315 22.92 15.46 6.76
C SER A 315 23.03 14.03 7.30
N ALA A 316 22.02 13.59 8.09
CA ALA A 316 21.97 12.21 8.53
C ALA A 316 22.04 11.20 7.35
N VAL A 317 21.42 11.56 6.22
CA VAL A 317 21.46 10.75 5.00
C VAL A 317 22.87 10.70 4.42
N ALA A 318 23.59 11.84 4.38
CA ALA A 318 24.98 11.86 3.90
C ALA A 318 25.90 11.00 4.78
N PHE A 319 25.76 11.09 6.10
CA PHE A 319 26.47 10.20 7.02
C PHE A 319 26.17 8.73 6.77
N ASN A 320 24.91 8.37 6.48
CA ASN A 320 24.53 6.98 6.19
C ASN A 320 25.27 6.42 4.96
N TYR A 321 25.45 7.22 3.90
CA TYR A 321 26.22 6.80 2.72
C TYR A 321 27.70 6.57 3.03
N ILE A 322 28.29 7.38 3.91
CA ILE A 322 29.67 7.21 4.35
C ILE A 322 29.80 5.98 5.25
N LEU A 323 28.91 5.82 6.24
CA LEU A 323 28.85 4.62 7.09
C LEU A 323 28.77 3.34 6.24
N ASP A 324 27.88 3.34 5.24
CA ASP A 324 27.71 2.19 4.34
C ASP A 324 28.95 1.94 3.47
N ALA A 325 29.65 3.00 3.02
CA ALA A 325 30.90 2.86 2.28
C ALA A 325 32.00 2.29 3.15
N LEU A 326 32.18 2.77 4.38
CA LEU A 326 33.16 2.25 5.32
C LEU A 326 32.88 0.80 5.74
N SER A 327 31.62 0.55 6.14
CA SER A 327 31.18 -0.76 6.64
C SER A 327 31.37 -1.88 5.61
N LYS A 328 31.04 -1.63 4.34
CA LYS A 328 31.12 -2.64 3.27
C LYS A 328 32.53 -2.86 2.69
N ASN A 329 33.46 -1.98 3.01
CA ASN A 329 34.82 -2.04 2.46
C ASN A 329 35.87 -2.30 3.55
N GLY A 330 35.49 -3.00 4.62
CA GLY A 330 36.45 -3.47 5.64
C GLY A 330 36.92 -2.41 6.64
N LYS A 331 36.32 -1.20 6.63
CA LYS A 331 36.64 -0.09 7.55
C LYS A 331 35.59 0.05 8.64
N PHE A 332 35.14 -1.07 9.21
CA PHE A 332 34.04 -1.06 10.17
C PHE A 332 34.41 -0.33 11.48
N ASP A 333 35.66 -0.34 11.91
CA ASP A 333 36.10 0.37 13.11
C ASP A 333 36.00 1.89 12.93
N GLU A 334 36.29 2.42 11.73
CA GLU A 334 36.09 3.83 11.39
C GLU A 334 34.58 4.15 11.31
N ALA A 335 33.78 3.24 10.79
CA ALA A 335 32.31 3.39 10.79
C ALA A 335 31.76 3.45 12.23
N LEU A 336 32.28 2.64 13.16
CA LEU A 336 31.90 2.69 14.57
C LEU A 336 32.25 4.04 15.21
N LYS A 337 33.47 4.52 15.00
CA LYS A 337 33.90 5.85 15.51
C LYS A 337 33.00 6.98 15.00
N LEU A 338 32.67 6.93 13.71
CA LEU A 338 31.78 7.90 13.09
C LEU A 338 30.37 7.80 13.67
N PHE A 339 29.84 6.59 13.84
CA PHE A 339 28.51 6.38 14.41
C PHE A 339 28.42 6.87 15.86
N ASP A 340 29.42 6.57 16.69
CA ASP A 340 29.51 7.07 18.08
C ASP A 340 29.56 8.61 18.11
N ARG A 341 30.31 9.24 17.21
CA ARG A 341 30.32 10.69 17.06
C ARG A 341 28.92 11.22 16.70
N MET A 342 28.25 10.59 15.73
CA MET A 342 26.89 10.95 15.32
C MET A 342 25.89 10.83 16.47
N LEU A 343 25.98 9.77 17.28
CA LEU A 343 25.14 9.57 18.48
C LEU A 343 25.37 10.64 19.54
N ASN A 344 26.63 11.06 19.76
CA ASN A 344 26.98 12.09 20.71
C ASN A 344 26.54 13.49 20.27
N GLU A 345 26.57 13.76 18.96
CA GLU A 345 26.17 15.03 18.37
C GLU A 345 24.65 15.14 18.13
N HIS A 346 23.90 14.05 18.33
CA HIS A 346 22.45 13.99 18.07
C HIS A 346 21.67 14.69 19.19
N ASP A 347 21.14 15.87 18.89
CA ASP A 347 20.32 16.71 19.81
C ASP A 347 19.01 17.15 19.13
N PRO A 348 17.97 16.28 19.08
CA PRO A 348 16.68 16.69 18.49
C PRO A 348 15.97 17.77 19.35
N PRO A 349 15.32 18.77 18.75
CA PRO A 349 15.14 18.98 17.31
C PRO A 349 16.25 19.79 16.64
N LYS A 350 17.27 20.24 17.38
CA LYS A 350 18.27 21.18 16.88
C LYS A 350 19.23 20.58 15.87
N ARG A 351 19.72 19.36 16.14
CA ARG A 351 20.67 18.65 15.30
C ARG A 351 20.28 17.19 15.14
N LEU A 352 19.92 16.81 13.92
CA LEU A 352 19.55 15.44 13.56
C LEU A 352 20.72 14.81 12.80
N THR A 353 21.60 14.12 13.51
CA THR A 353 22.76 13.43 12.93
C THR A 353 22.51 11.95 12.71
N VAL A 354 21.58 11.36 13.46
CA VAL A 354 21.21 9.94 13.40
C VAL A 354 19.75 9.79 13.02
N ASN A 355 19.45 8.81 12.20
CA ASN A 355 18.10 8.40 11.84
C ASN A 355 18.01 6.86 11.74
N LEU A 356 16.84 6.35 11.42
CA LEU A 356 16.61 4.90 11.26
C LEU A 356 17.61 4.25 10.28
N GLY A 357 17.91 4.92 9.16
CA GLY A 357 18.90 4.44 8.19
C GLY A 357 20.30 4.30 8.77
N SER A 358 20.72 5.19 9.70
CA SER A 358 22.02 5.08 10.36
C SER A 358 22.14 3.77 11.15
N TYR A 359 21.11 3.45 11.91
CA TYR A 359 21.05 2.20 12.67
C TYR A 359 21.01 0.97 11.76
N ASN A 360 20.22 0.99 10.69
CA ASN A 360 20.12 -0.13 9.75
C ASN A 360 21.49 -0.42 9.12
N VAL A 361 22.27 0.60 8.71
CA VAL A 361 23.61 0.41 8.17
C VAL A 361 24.55 -0.23 9.19
N MET A 362 24.48 0.17 10.46
CA MET A 362 25.30 -0.41 11.51
C MET A 362 24.90 -1.84 11.84
N VAL A 363 23.61 -2.14 11.89
CA VAL A 363 23.07 -3.49 12.06
C VAL A 363 23.57 -4.40 10.93
N ASP A 364 23.47 -3.95 9.67
CA ASP A 364 23.97 -4.67 8.50
C ASP A 364 25.48 -4.93 8.60
N GLY A 365 26.25 -3.93 9.04
CA GLY A 365 27.69 -4.05 9.22
C GLY A 365 28.09 -5.07 10.29
N TYR A 366 27.41 -5.08 11.43
CA TYR A 366 27.61 -6.09 12.46
C TYR A 366 27.22 -7.50 11.97
N CYS A 367 26.10 -7.62 11.26
CA CYS A 367 25.68 -8.90 10.67
C CYS A 367 26.69 -9.43 9.64
N ALA A 368 27.25 -8.56 8.80
CA ALA A 368 28.28 -8.92 7.83
C ALA A 368 29.57 -9.46 8.48
N LEU A 369 29.86 -9.03 9.71
CA LEU A 369 30.98 -9.53 10.52
C LEU A 369 30.61 -10.75 11.38
N GLY A 370 29.41 -11.30 11.27
CA GLY A 370 28.92 -12.38 12.11
C GLY A 370 28.66 -12.00 13.58
N ARG A 371 28.66 -10.69 13.90
CA ARG A 371 28.48 -10.15 15.25
C ARG A 371 26.98 -9.89 15.55
N PHE A 372 26.15 -10.93 15.44
CA PHE A 372 24.69 -10.81 15.54
C PHE A 372 24.19 -10.27 16.89
N LYS A 373 24.86 -10.62 17.99
CA LYS A 373 24.52 -10.08 19.33
C LYS A 373 24.69 -8.57 19.40
N ASP A 374 25.75 -8.05 18.80
CA ASP A 374 25.99 -6.61 18.73
C ASP A 374 25.00 -5.92 17.80
N ALA A 375 24.63 -6.57 16.70
CA ALA A 375 23.57 -6.10 15.80
C ALA A 375 22.23 -5.95 16.54
N ILE A 376 21.81 -6.95 17.31
CA ILE A 376 20.61 -6.93 18.15
C ILE A 376 20.68 -5.83 19.21
N ASN A 377 21.85 -5.66 19.86
CA ASN A 377 22.06 -4.62 20.87
C ASN A 377 21.89 -3.22 20.27
N VAL A 378 22.51 -2.97 19.10
CA VAL A 378 22.36 -1.68 18.38
C VAL A 378 20.91 -1.47 17.95
N PHE A 379 20.26 -2.51 17.43
CA PHE A 379 18.85 -2.44 17.06
C PHE A 379 17.97 -2.05 18.24
N ASN A 380 18.16 -2.67 19.39
CA ASN A 380 17.38 -2.39 20.60
C ASN A 380 17.62 -0.97 21.15
N SER A 381 18.81 -0.39 20.93
CA SER A 381 19.15 0.97 21.36
C SER A 381 18.48 2.08 20.55
N MET A 382 17.85 1.78 19.39
CA MET A 382 17.19 2.77 18.53
C MET A 382 16.19 3.65 19.30
N GLY A 383 15.43 3.04 20.23
CA GLY A 383 14.41 3.72 21.01
C GLY A 383 14.95 4.84 21.91
N GLU A 384 16.17 4.71 22.39
CA GLU A 384 16.82 5.70 23.26
C GLU A 384 17.05 7.04 22.57
N LYS A 385 17.32 7.00 21.26
CA LYS A 385 17.52 8.19 20.41
C LYS A 385 16.26 8.60 19.65
N ARG A 386 15.08 8.11 20.07
CA ARG A 386 13.78 8.38 19.44
C ARG A 386 13.66 7.87 17.98
N CYS A 387 14.54 6.97 17.58
CA CYS A 387 14.43 6.26 16.30
C CYS A 387 13.60 5.00 16.54
N ARG A 388 12.34 4.99 16.08
CA ARG A 388 11.48 3.81 16.22
C ARG A 388 11.69 2.89 15.03
N PRO A 389 12.03 1.60 15.25
CA PRO A 389 12.09 0.63 14.18
C PRO A 389 10.75 0.51 13.45
N ASP A 390 10.78 0.40 12.14
CA ASP A 390 9.63 0.10 11.30
C ASP A 390 9.66 -1.36 10.82
N THR A 391 8.64 -1.78 10.08
CA THR A 391 8.54 -3.13 9.53
C THR A 391 9.78 -3.51 8.71
N LEU A 392 10.31 -2.57 7.91
CA LEU A 392 11.49 -2.81 7.08
C LEU A 392 12.74 -3.06 7.92
N SER A 393 12.95 -2.30 9.01
CA SER A 393 14.10 -2.48 9.91
C SER A 393 14.06 -3.83 10.62
N TYR A 394 12.88 -4.27 11.08
CA TYR A 394 12.71 -5.62 11.63
C TYR A 394 13.00 -6.70 10.58
N ASN A 395 12.40 -6.58 9.40
CA ASN A 395 12.58 -7.55 8.32
C ASN A 395 14.03 -7.68 7.91
N ASN A 396 14.77 -6.57 7.86
CA ASN A 396 16.20 -6.59 7.53
C ASN A 396 17.00 -7.45 8.54
N LEU A 397 16.81 -7.22 9.83
CA LEU A 397 17.53 -7.99 10.85
C LEU A 397 17.05 -9.44 10.93
N ILE A 398 15.73 -9.69 10.85
CA ILE A 398 15.15 -11.03 10.78
C ILE A 398 15.73 -11.79 9.58
N GLU A 399 15.81 -11.17 8.40
CA GLU A 399 16.37 -11.78 7.20
C GLU A 399 17.84 -12.21 7.40
N GLN A 400 18.66 -11.35 8.03
CA GLN A 400 20.06 -11.66 8.32
C GLN A 400 20.19 -12.82 9.32
N LEU A 401 19.36 -12.85 10.35
CA LEU A 401 19.36 -13.95 11.32
C LEU A 401 18.90 -15.26 10.67
N CYS A 402 17.81 -15.24 9.89
CA CYS A 402 17.30 -16.41 9.16
C CYS A 402 18.31 -16.97 8.12
N LYS A 403 19.09 -16.10 7.48
CA LYS A 403 20.16 -16.53 6.55
C LYS A 403 21.33 -17.22 7.24
N ASN A 404 21.51 -16.97 8.54
CA ASN A 404 22.61 -17.51 9.33
C ASN A 404 22.12 -18.55 10.37
N ASP A 405 20.96 -19.15 10.11
CA ASP A 405 20.38 -20.25 10.91
C ASP A 405 20.17 -19.88 12.40
N LEU A 406 19.84 -18.61 12.66
CA LEU A 406 19.53 -18.05 13.99
C LEU A 406 18.02 -17.82 14.11
N LEU A 407 17.22 -18.87 13.90
CA LEU A 407 15.75 -18.77 13.92
C LEU A 407 15.23 -18.37 15.29
N GLY A 408 15.84 -18.83 16.38
CA GLY A 408 15.40 -18.47 17.74
C GLY A 408 15.45 -16.97 18.01
N GLU A 409 16.55 -16.29 17.62
CA GLU A 409 16.70 -14.84 17.74
C GLU A 409 15.75 -14.09 16.78
N ALA A 410 15.48 -14.66 15.61
CA ALA A 410 14.52 -14.11 14.66
C ALA A 410 13.09 -14.17 15.20
N GLU A 411 12.69 -15.26 15.85
CA GLU A 411 11.41 -15.44 16.52
C GLU A 411 11.23 -14.46 17.71
N GLU A 412 12.31 -14.21 18.48
CA GLU A 412 12.29 -13.21 19.56
C GLU A 412 12.06 -11.80 19.00
N LEU A 413 12.71 -11.44 17.89
CA LEU A 413 12.49 -10.15 17.22
C LEU A 413 11.07 -10.04 16.63
N TYR A 414 10.54 -11.10 16.06
CA TYR A 414 9.15 -11.13 15.58
C TYR A 414 8.16 -10.88 16.73
N LYS A 415 8.42 -11.45 17.91
CA LYS A 415 7.61 -11.21 19.09
C LYS A 415 7.74 -9.77 19.59
N ASP A 416 8.96 -9.23 19.69
CA ASP A 416 9.23 -7.84 20.06
C ASP A 416 8.55 -6.84 19.09
N MET A 417 8.55 -7.14 17.79
CA MET A 417 7.84 -6.38 16.76
C MET A 417 6.35 -6.22 17.09
N GLY A 418 5.70 -7.33 17.49
CA GLY A 418 4.29 -7.33 17.90
C GLY A 418 4.05 -6.53 19.20
N GLU A 419 4.93 -6.66 20.18
CA GLU A 419 4.86 -5.96 21.46
C GLU A 419 5.03 -4.43 21.31
N LYS A 420 5.90 -3.99 20.41
CA LYS A 420 6.11 -2.57 20.05
C LYS A 420 5.03 -2.02 19.10
N GLY A 421 4.06 -2.85 18.69
CA GLY A 421 2.95 -2.44 17.85
C GLY A 421 3.34 -2.18 16.39
N VAL A 422 4.45 -2.75 15.93
CA VAL A 422 4.84 -2.79 14.52
C VAL A 422 4.18 -4.00 13.88
N SER A 423 3.47 -3.80 12.76
CA SER A 423 2.75 -4.90 12.11
C SER A 423 3.68 -5.68 11.19
N PRO A 424 3.78 -7.02 11.35
CA PRO A 424 4.45 -7.88 10.38
C PRO A 424 3.75 -7.78 9.01
N ASP A 425 4.51 -7.88 7.95
CA ASP A 425 4.02 -7.93 6.57
C ASP A 425 4.17 -9.34 5.97
N GLU A 426 3.78 -9.49 4.71
CA GLU A 426 3.92 -10.75 3.97
C GLU A 426 5.36 -11.27 3.99
N PHE A 427 6.33 -10.36 3.81
CA PHE A 427 7.74 -10.71 3.77
C PHE A 427 8.25 -11.26 5.11
N THR A 428 7.84 -10.67 6.24
CA THR A 428 8.15 -11.16 7.59
C THR A 428 7.75 -12.63 7.75
N PHE A 429 6.50 -12.97 7.38
CA PHE A 429 6.00 -14.34 7.51
C PHE A 429 6.72 -15.31 6.56
N VAL A 430 7.00 -14.88 5.33
CA VAL A 430 7.73 -15.72 4.35
C VAL A 430 9.14 -16.05 4.86
N LEU A 431 9.85 -15.09 5.42
CA LEU A 431 11.18 -15.33 5.99
C LEU A 431 11.16 -16.39 7.09
N LEU A 432 10.21 -16.27 8.04
CA LEU A 432 10.07 -17.21 9.15
C LEU A 432 9.63 -18.60 8.65
N MET A 433 8.66 -18.65 7.75
CA MET A 433 8.21 -19.92 7.15
C MET A 433 9.34 -20.66 6.42
N ASP A 434 10.05 -19.96 5.52
CA ASP A 434 11.15 -20.56 4.76
C ASP A 434 12.27 -21.10 5.68
N THR A 435 12.53 -20.39 6.78
CA THR A 435 13.54 -20.81 7.76
C THR A 435 13.06 -21.97 8.61
N CYS A 436 11.77 -22.00 9.02
CA CYS A 436 11.17 -23.14 9.69
C CYS A 436 11.28 -24.43 8.83
N PHE A 437 11.05 -24.35 7.52
CA PHE A 437 11.24 -25.49 6.64
C PHE A 437 12.69 -25.96 6.57
N LYS A 438 13.66 -25.05 6.55
CA LYS A 438 15.10 -25.39 6.59
C LYS A 438 15.47 -26.12 7.88
N GLU A 439 14.92 -25.68 9.02
CA GLU A 439 15.13 -26.29 10.32
C GLU A 439 14.22 -27.52 10.59
N SER A 440 13.52 -28.02 9.57
CA SER A 440 12.62 -29.17 9.70
C SER A 440 11.51 -28.96 10.74
N ARG A 441 10.97 -27.74 10.85
CA ARG A 441 9.84 -27.35 11.71
C ARG A 441 8.58 -26.99 10.88
N PRO A 442 8.00 -27.93 10.13
CA PRO A 442 6.89 -27.65 9.21
C PRO A 442 5.60 -27.19 9.91
N ASP A 443 5.36 -27.65 11.16
CA ASP A 443 4.20 -27.27 11.94
C ASP A 443 4.23 -25.79 12.30
N ASP A 444 5.41 -25.26 12.63
CA ASP A 444 5.62 -23.84 12.92
C ASP A 444 5.47 -22.99 11.64
N ALA A 445 5.97 -23.47 10.50
CA ALA A 445 5.74 -22.82 9.21
C ALA A 445 4.24 -22.70 8.89
N ALA A 446 3.47 -23.76 9.08
CA ALA A 446 2.01 -23.75 8.91
C ALA A 446 1.32 -22.84 9.92
N ALA A 447 1.82 -22.73 11.16
CA ALA A 447 1.31 -21.82 12.18
C ALA A 447 1.55 -20.34 11.79
N TYR A 448 2.73 -20.00 11.27
CA TYR A 448 3.01 -18.65 10.75
C TYR A 448 2.09 -18.27 9.59
N PHE A 449 1.84 -19.19 8.67
CA PHE A 449 0.88 -18.97 7.59
C PHE A 449 -0.54 -18.70 8.12
N LYS A 450 -1.02 -19.48 9.09
CA LYS A 450 -2.33 -19.26 9.72
C LYS A 450 -2.39 -17.89 10.39
N THR A 451 -1.35 -17.51 11.13
CA THR A 451 -1.23 -16.21 11.79
C THR A 451 -1.24 -15.06 10.77
N MET A 452 -0.57 -15.22 9.62
CA MET A 452 -0.60 -14.28 8.51
C MET A 452 -2.03 -14.04 8.01
N VAL A 453 -2.80 -15.10 7.79
CA VAL A 453 -4.20 -15.01 7.35
C VAL A 453 -5.09 -14.38 8.42
N GLU A 454 -4.90 -14.73 9.69
CA GLU A 454 -5.62 -14.13 10.83
C GLU A 454 -5.33 -12.64 10.99
N SER A 455 -4.10 -12.21 10.67
CA SER A 455 -3.69 -10.80 10.63
C SER A 455 -4.29 -10.02 9.44
N LYS A 456 -5.19 -10.68 8.65
CA LYS A 456 -5.88 -10.13 7.47
C LYS A 456 -4.95 -9.78 6.31
N LEU A 457 -3.75 -10.28 6.30
CA LEU A 457 -2.92 -10.30 5.11
C LEU A 457 -3.56 -11.28 4.11
N ARG A 458 -3.45 -10.95 2.83
CA ARG A 458 -3.96 -11.80 1.75
C ARG A 458 -2.77 -12.44 1.06
N PRO A 459 -2.41 -13.68 1.44
CA PRO A 459 -1.32 -14.39 0.78
C PRO A 459 -1.56 -14.42 -0.73
N ASN A 460 -0.52 -14.16 -1.50
CA ASN A 460 -0.55 -14.33 -2.94
C ASN A 460 -0.24 -15.79 -3.30
N LEU A 461 -0.37 -16.12 -4.59
CA LEU A 461 -0.10 -17.45 -5.10
C LEU A 461 1.29 -17.97 -4.67
N GLY A 462 2.33 -17.13 -4.80
CA GLY A 462 3.70 -17.51 -4.46
C GLY A 462 3.93 -17.86 -2.98
N VAL A 463 3.15 -17.30 -2.04
CA VAL A 463 3.23 -17.66 -0.61
C VAL A 463 2.59 -19.03 -0.37
N TYR A 464 1.44 -19.28 -1.00
CA TYR A 464 0.81 -20.59 -0.93
C TYR A 464 1.69 -21.68 -1.54
N ASP A 465 2.27 -21.44 -2.74
CA ASP A 465 3.16 -22.38 -3.40
C ASP A 465 4.37 -22.73 -2.52
N ARG A 466 4.97 -21.75 -1.83
CA ARG A 466 6.08 -22.00 -0.88
C ARG A 466 5.66 -22.88 0.29
N LEU A 467 4.46 -22.62 0.86
CA LEU A 467 3.93 -23.43 1.96
C LEU A 467 3.67 -24.88 1.50
N VAL A 468 2.99 -25.04 0.37
CA VAL A 468 2.65 -26.35 -0.20
C VAL A 468 3.92 -27.11 -0.58
N ASP A 469 4.85 -26.46 -1.29
CA ASP A 469 6.16 -27.02 -1.67
C ASP A 469 6.97 -27.47 -0.43
N GLY A 470 7.03 -26.61 0.60
CA GLY A 470 7.72 -26.93 1.84
C GLY A 470 7.12 -28.14 2.56
N LEU A 471 5.79 -28.23 2.66
CA LEU A 471 5.09 -29.35 3.30
C LEU A 471 5.25 -30.64 2.51
N VAL A 472 5.18 -30.59 1.18
CA VAL A 472 5.40 -31.75 0.29
C VAL A 472 6.82 -32.30 0.44
N LYS A 473 7.84 -31.43 0.44
CA LYS A 473 9.24 -31.82 0.60
C LYS A 473 9.53 -32.52 1.93
N VAL A 474 8.79 -32.18 2.98
CA VAL A 474 8.90 -32.82 4.31
C VAL A 474 7.99 -34.06 4.43
N GLY A 475 7.23 -34.42 3.37
CA GLY A 475 6.36 -35.59 3.33
C GLY A 475 4.98 -35.39 3.98
N LYS A 476 4.58 -34.14 4.31
CA LYS A 476 3.26 -33.81 4.87
C LYS A 476 2.24 -33.49 3.78
N VAL A 477 2.04 -34.42 2.84
CA VAL A 477 1.23 -34.19 1.63
C VAL A 477 -0.26 -33.93 1.96
N ASP A 478 -0.83 -34.61 2.97
CA ASP A 478 -2.22 -34.39 3.36
C ASP A 478 -2.46 -32.98 3.91
N GLU A 479 -1.50 -32.44 4.68
CA GLU A 479 -1.56 -31.07 5.17
C GLU A 479 -1.36 -30.06 4.03
N ALA A 480 -0.40 -30.34 3.12
CA ALA A 480 -0.19 -29.55 1.91
C ALA A 480 -1.46 -29.47 1.06
N LYS A 481 -2.16 -30.60 0.88
CA LYS A 481 -3.42 -30.67 0.16
C LYS A 481 -4.51 -29.81 0.82
N SER A 482 -4.61 -29.82 2.13
CA SER A 482 -5.60 -29.00 2.82
C SER A 482 -5.40 -27.49 2.59
N PHE A 483 -4.15 -27.03 2.52
CA PHE A 483 -3.83 -25.64 2.14
C PHE A 483 -4.05 -25.37 0.65
N PHE A 484 -3.75 -26.34 -0.20
CA PHE A 484 -4.02 -26.27 -1.63
C PHE A 484 -5.52 -26.12 -1.93
N ASP A 485 -6.38 -26.88 -1.25
CA ASP A 485 -7.83 -26.76 -1.35
C ASP A 485 -8.34 -25.38 -0.91
N LEU A 486 -7.72 -24.78 0.12
CA LEU A 486 -8.02 -23.41 0.53
C LEU A 486 -7.59 -22.37 -0.53
N MET A 487 -6.48 -22.61 -1.21
CA MET A 487 -5.94 -21.77 -2.27
C MET A 487 -6.86 -21.78 -3.49
N MET A 488 -7.28 -22.97 -3.97
CA MET A 488 -8.24 -23.14 -5.06
C MET A 488 -9.52 -22.31 -4.86
N GLY A 489 -10.04 -22.27 -3.62
CA GLY A 489 -11.27 -21.54 -3.31
C GLY A 489 -11.10 -20.02 -3.18
N LYS A 490 -9.89 -19.47 -3.29
CA LYS A 490 -9.60 -18.04 -3.02
C LYS A 490 -8.83 -17.33 -4.10
N LEU A 491 -8.05 -18.03 -4.90
CA LEU A 491 -7.11 -17.48 -5.87
C LEU A 491 -7.31 -18.15 -7.23
N ARG A 492 -7.00 -17.40 -8.28
CA ARG A 492 -6.83 -17.97 -9.60
C ARG A 492 -5.47 -18.66 -9.65
N MET A 493 -5.48 -19.95 -9.87
CA MET A 493 -4.31 -20.81 -9.90
C MET A 493 -3.64 -20.80 -11.29
N ASN A 494 -2.38 -21.21 -11.35
CA ASN A 494 -1.68 -21.50 -12.60
C ASN A 494 -1.46 -23.01 -12.75
N ASP A 495 -1.18 -23.46 -13.96
CA ASP A 495 -0.98 -24.88 -14.28
C ASP A 495 0.19 -25.49 -13.50
N ASP A 496 1.25 -24.70 -13.23
CA ASP A 496 2.41 -25.17 -12.48
C ASP A 496 2.06 -25.55 -11.04
N SER A 497 1.23 -24.75 -10.35
CA SER A 497 0.77 -25.07 -9.00
C SER A 497 -0.10 -26.33 -8.98
N TYR A 498 -0.97 -26.52 -9.99
CA TYR A 498 -1.77 -27.75 -10.14
C TYR A 498 -0.89 -28.98 -10.41
N LYS A 499 0.02 -28.89 -11.40
CA LYS A 499 0.95 -29.97 -11.75
C LYS A 499 1.82 -30.36 -10.55
N PHE A 500 2.29 -29.39 -9.78
CA PHE A 500 3.11 -29.62 -8.59
C PHE A 500 2.34 -30.46 -7.53
N MET A 501 1.13 -30.04 -7.16
CA MET A 501 0.33 -30.75 -6.16
C MET A 501 -0.11 -32.14 -6.65
N MET A 502 -0.52 -32.23 -7.91
CA MET A 502 -0.93 -33.52 -8.52
C MET A 502 0.23 -34.51 -8.58
N ASN A 503 1.46 -34.05 -8.94
CA ASN A 503 2.65 -34.91 -8.88
C ASN A 503 2.89 -35.44 -7.47
N ALA A 504 2.82 -34.58 -6.45
CA ALA A 504 2.99 -35.03 -5.08
C ALA A 504 1.96 -36.05 -4.63
N LEU A 505 0.71 -35.96 -5.10
CA LEU A 505 -0.36 -36.92 -4.84
C LEU A 505 -0.13 -38.22 -5.63
N PHE A 506 0.34 -38.16 -6.88
CA PHE A 506 0.71 -39.32 -7.66
C PHE A 506 1.87 -40.10 -7.00
N ASP A 507 2.89 -39.41 -6.51
CA ASP A 507 4.06 -40.05 -5.87
C ASP A 507 3.70 -40.84 -4.61
N ILE A 508 2.62 -40.45 -3.90
CA ILE A 508 2.12 -41.19 -2.72
C ILE A 508 0.94 -42.11 -3.04
N GLY A 509 0.56 -42.26 -4.32
CA GLY A 509 -0.51 -43.15 -4.77
C GLY A 509 -1.94 -42.66 -4.48
N GLN A 510 -2.14 -41.37 -4.18
CA GLN A 510 -3.46 -40.78 -3.91
C GLN A 510 -4.16 -40.33 -5.22
N HIS A 511 -4.36 -41.20 -6.17
CA HIS A 511 -4.94 -40.91 -7.49
C HIS A 511 -6.38 -40.38 -7.41
N ASP A 512 -7.17 -40.89 -6.44
CA ASP A 512 -8.55 -40.44 -6.23
C ASP A 512 -8.63 -38.97 -5.82
N GLU A 513 -7.61 -38.46 -5.10
CA GLU A 513 -7.55 -37.07 -4.71
C GLU A 513 -7.20 -36.15 -5.91
N VAL A 514 -6.39 -36.65 -6.86
CA VAL A 514 -6.14 -35.95 -8.12
C VAL A 514 -7.43 -35.80 -8.92
N LEU A 515 -8.20 -36.88 -9.05
CA LEU A 515 -9.51 -36.85 -9.73
C LEU A 515 -10.49 -35.88 -9.06
N LYS A 516 -10.47 -35.74 -7.74
CA LYS A 516 -11.28 -34.76 -7.02
C LYS A 516 -10.83 -33.30 -7.31
N ILE A 517 -9.53 -33.05 -7.45
CA ILE A 517 -9.03 -31.75 -7.86
C ILE A 517 -9.53 -31.43 -9.28
N VAL A 518 -9.43 -32.35 -10.21
CA VAL A 518 -9.91 -32.21 -11.59
C VAL A 518 -11.43 -32.00 -11.63
N ASP A 519 -12.22 -32.77 -10.86
CA ASP A 519 -13.68 -32.60 -10.75
C ASP A 519 -14.02 -31.17 -10.31
N ARG A 520 -13.33 -30.69 -9.31
CA ARG A 520 -13.54 -29.33 -8.81
C ARG A 520 -13.19 -28.26 -9.83
N MET A 521 -12.04 -28.38 -10.54
CA MET A 521 -11.65 -27.45 -11.62
C MET A 521 -12.71 -27.41 -12.71
N LEU A 522 -13.15 -28.55 -13.21
CA LEU A 522 -14.13 -28.66 -14.27
C LEU A 522 -15.52 -28.11 -13.88
N ARG A 523 -15.86 -28.12 -12.58
CA ARG A 523 -17.11 -27.57 -12.06
C ARG A 523 -17.04 -26.05 -11.82
N GLU A 524 -15.91 -25.53 -11.30
CA GLU A 524 -15.74 -24.10 -10.96
C GLU A 524 -15.44 -23.26 -12.21
N ASP A 525 -14.40 -23.59 -12.96
CA ASP A 525 -14.05 -22.93 -14.25
C ASP A 525 -13.35 -23.92 -15.19
N PRO A 526 -14.06 -24.49 -16.19
CA PRO A 526 -13.48 -25.43 -17.14
C PRO A 526 -12.29 -24.87 -17.94
N ALA A 527 -12.17 -23.54 -18.06
CA ALA A 527 -11.05 -22.91 -18.76
C ALA A 527 -9.74 -23.00 -17.96
N ASP A 528 -9.80 -23.28 -16.66
CA ASP A 528 -8.61 -23.49 -15.83
C ASP A 528 -8.00 -24.90 -16.03
N PHE A 529 -8.74 -25.85 -16.65
CA PHE A 529 -8.21 -27.17 -17.02
C PHE A 529 -7.69 -27.14 -18.46
N SER A 530 -6.46 -26.65 -18.63
CA SER A 530 -5.81 -26.50 -19.93
C SER A 530 -5.54 -27.83 -20.62
N ASP A 531 -5.38 -27.82 -21.96
CA ASP A 531 -5.03 -29.00 -22.72
C ASP A 531 -3.71 -29.65 -22.21
N GLU A 532 -2.72 -28.83 -21.81
CA GLU A 532 -1.47 -29.28 -21.23
C GLU A 532 -1.67 -30.01 -19.89
N LEU A 533 -2.55 -29.50 -19.04
CA LEU A 533 -2.84 -30.10 -17.74
C LEU A 533 -3.64 -31.39 -17.91
N GLN A 534 -4.56 -31.42 -18.88
CA GLN A 534 -5.32 -32.61 -19.23
C GLN A 534 -4.42 -33.73 -19.73
N GLU A 535 -3.48 -33.44 -20.62
CA GLU A 535 -2.51 -34.41 -21.13
C GLU A 535 -1.61 -34.94 -20.01
N PHE A 536 -1.12 -34.05 -19.15
CA PHE A 536 -0.33 -34.39 -17.98
C PHE A 536 -1.07 -35.37 -17.05
N VAL A 537 -2.33 -35.09 -16.68
CA VAL A 537 -3.14 -35.97 -15.82
C VAL A 537 -3.41 -37.30 -16.49
N ARG A 538 -3.72 -37.30 -17.80
CA ARG A 538 -3.96 -38.52 -18.59
C ARG A 538 -2.72 -39.40 -18.62
N GLU A 539 -1.55 -38.85 -18.91
CA GLU A 539 -0.30 -39.62 -18.93
C GLU A 539 0.04 -40.24 -17.57
N ALA A 540 -0.20 -39.47 -16.49
CA ALA A 540 0.07 -39.94 -15.14
C ALA A 540 -0.88 -41.07 -14.74
N LEU A 541 -2.19 -40.97 -15.02
CA LEU A 541 -3.17 -41.99 -14.75
C LEU A 541 -2.99 -43.26 -15.66
N ALA A 542 -2.54 -43.05 -16.90
CA ALA A 542 -2.27 -44.16 -17.83
C ALA A 542 -1.15 -45.09 -17.34
N LYS A 543 -0.15 -44.56 -16.62
CA LYS A 543 0.92 -45.38 -16.00
C LYS A 543 0.37 -46.39 -15.00
N GLU A 544 -0.75 -46.07 -14.37
CA GLU A 544 -1.45 -46.91 -13.40
C GLU A 544 -2.66 -47.66 -14.00
N GLY A 545 -2.91 -47.54 -15.32
CA GLY A 545 -4.04 -48.16 -16.01
C GLY A 545 -5.41 -47.57 -15.65
N ARG A 546 -5.46 -46.32 -15.23
CA ARG A 546 -6.68 -45.60 -14.77
C ARG A 546 -7.10 -44.45 -15.70
N ASP A 547 -6.60 -44.36 -16.91
CA ASP A 547 -6.87 -43.31 -17.89
C ASP A 547 -8.34 -43.20 -18.30
N GLU A 548 -9.09 -44.35 -18.28
CA GLU A 548 -10.53 -44.34 -18.52
C GLU A 548 -11.33 -43.53 -17.47
N GLU A 549 -10.82 -43.41 -16.25
CA GLU A 549 -11.54 -42.71 -15.16
C GLU A 549 -11.61 -41.20 -15.41
N LEU A 550 -10.55 -40.60 -15.95
CA LEU A 550 -10.56 -39.18 -16.34
C LEU A 550 -11.59 -38.92 -17.43
N THR A 551 -11.66 -39.81 -18.44
CA THR A 551 -12.62 -39.67 -19.54
C THR A 551 -14.06 -39.80 -19.01
N LYS A 552 -14.34 -40.77 -18.13
CA LYS A 552 -15.65 -40.92 -17.50
C LYS A 552 -16.04 -39.68 -16.67
N LEU A 553 -15.10 -39.13 -15.90
CA LEU A 553 -15.33 -37.94 -15.08
C LEU A 553 -15.72 -36.74 -15.96
N MET A 554 -15.01 -36.55 -17.08
CA MET A 554 -15.30 -35.46 -18.02
C MET A 554 -16.67 -35.62 -18.67
N ASP A 555 -17.01 -36.82 -19.13
CA ASP A 555 -18.30 -37.15 -19.75
C ASP A 555 -19.46 -36.95 -18.76
N ASP A 556 -19.27 -37.35 -17.50
CA ASP A 556 -20.28 -37.20 -16.45
C ASP A 556 -20.56 -35.73 -16.14
N ILE A 557 -19.50 -34.91 -16.03
CA ILE A 557 -19.64 -33.45 -15.79
C ILE A 557 -20.32 -32.77 -16.98
N GLU A 558 -19.96 -33.11 -18.20
CA GLU A 558 -20.58 -32.54 -19.41
C GLU A 558 -22.08 -32.89 -19.47
N ARG A 559 -22.43 -34.16 -19.14
CA ARG A 559 -23.84 -34.60 -19.05
C ARG A 559 -24.60 -33.81 -17.97
N GLU A 560 -24.03 -33.67 -16.75
CA GLU A 560 -24.65 -32.89 -15.66
C GLU A 560 -24.86 -31.42 -16.04
N LYS A 561 -23.89 -30.79 -16.69
CA LYS A 561 -23.99 -29.41 -17.18
C LYS A 561 -25.10 -29.25 -18.22
N LYS A 562 -25.22 -30.22 -19.15
CA LYS A 562 -26.27 -30.20 -20.15
C LYS A 562 -27.66 -30.36 -19.51
N GLU A 563 -27.82 -31.31 -18.57
CA GLU A 563 -29.08 -31.51 -17.85
C GLU A 563 -29.46 -30.29 -16.99
N ALA A 564 -28.45 -29.57 -16.42
CA ALA A 564 -28.69 -28.33 -15.68
C ALA A 564 -29.16 -27.20 -16.60
N ALA A 565 -28.52 -27.03 -17.76
CA ALA A 565 -28.91 -26.07 -18.78
C ALA A 565 -30.32 -26.32 -19.32
N ASP A 566 -30.68 -27.58 -19.57
CA ASP A 566 -32.02 -27.96 -20.03
C ASP A 566 -33.09 -27.68 -18.97
N ARG A 567 -32.78 -27.91 -17.67
CA ARG A 567 -33.67 -27.54 -16.54
C ARG A 567 -33.84 -26.05 -16.39
N GLU A 568 -32.79 -25.26 -16.56
CA GLU A 568 -32.87 -23.78 -16.54
C GLU A 568 -33.67 -23.26 -17.73
N ALA A 569 -33.49 -23.78 -18.92
CA ALA A 569 -34.25 -23.42 -20.10
C ALA A 569 -35.75 -23.71 -19.92
N GLU A 570 -36.10 -24.90 -19.37
CA GLU A 570 -37.48 -25.25 -19.06
C GLU A 570 -38.11 -24.38 -17.99
N ALA A 571 -37.34 -24.03 -16.93
CA ALA A 571 -37.78 -23.12 -15.89
C ALA A 571 -37.99 -21.69 -16.42
N ALA A 572 -37.12 -21.22 -17.30
CA ALA A 572 -37.24 -19.92 -17.96
C ALA A 572 -38.48 -19.86 -18.87
N GLU A 573 -38.78 -20.95 -19.58
CA GLU A 573 -39.97 -21.05 -20.45
C GLU A 573 -41.28 -21.08 -19.62
N LYS A 574 -41.27 -21.82 -18.51
CA LYS A 574 -42.39 -21.81 -17.54
C LYS A 574 -42.60 -20.45 -16.91
N ALA A 575 -41.54 -19.73 -16.57
CA ALA A 575 -41.62 -18.35 -16.05
C ALA A 575 -42.16 -17.38 -17.10
N LYS A 576 -41.73 -17.50 -18.36
CA LYS A 576 -42.28 -16.70 -19.49
C LYS A 576 -43.74 -17.02 -19.75
N ALA A 577 -44.16 -18.28 -19.67
CA ALA A 577 -45.55 -18.67 -19.83
C ALA A 577 -46.42 -18.13 -18.67
N SER A 578 -45.96 -18.21 -17.43
CA SER A 578 -46.63 -17.66 -16.26
C SER A 578 -46.76 -16.14 -16.34
N ALA A 579 -45.73 -15.41 -16.78
CA ALA A 579 -45.79 -13.98 -17.00
C ALA A 579 -46.77 -13.60 -18.11
N ARG A 580 -46.84 -14.36 -19.21
CA ARG A 580 -47.84 -14.16 -20.26
C ARG A 580 -49.29 -14.41 -19.77
N ALA A 581 -49.49 -15.42 -18.94
CA ALA A 581 -50.78 -15.71 -18.32
C ALA A 581 -51.21 -14.61 -17.35
N ALA A 582 -50.28 -14.08 -16.54
CA ALA A 582 -50.55 -12.97 -15.64
C ALA A 582 -50.93 -11.67 -16.39
N VAL A 583 -50.24 -11.35 -17.48
CA VAL A 583 -50.57 -10.21 -18.36
C VAL A 583 -51.93 -10.42 -19.00
N SER A 584 -52.26 -11.63 -19.49
CA SER A 584 -53.55 -11.95 -20.07
C SER A 584 -54.71 -11.87 -19.06
N SER A 585 -54.47 -12.24 -17.80
CA SER A 585 -55.45 -12.10 -16.71
C SER A 585 -55.71 -10.63 -16.31
N LEU A 586 -54.69 -9.78 -16.41
CA LEU A 586 -54.82 -8.32 -16.18
C LEU A 586 -55.62 -7.62 -17.30
N ILE A 587 -55.45 -8.10 -18.56
CA ILE A 587 -56.20 -7.55 -19.71
C ILE A 587 -57.68 -7.98 -19.70
N ASN A 588 -58.01 -9.15 -19.15
CA ASN A 588 -59.38 -9.70 -19.11
C ASN A 588 -60.14 -9.41 -17.81
N SER A 589 -59.72 -8.51 -16.94
CA SER A 589 -60.46 -8.10 -15.74
C SER A 589 -61.41 -6.93 -16.04
N PRO A 590 -62.77 -7.14 -16.04
CA PRO A 590 -63.74 -6.12 -16.47
C PRO A 590 -64.20 -5.13 -15.37
N LYS A 591 -63.38 -4.84 -14.38
CA LYS A 591 -63.76 -3.89 -13.33
C LYS A 591 -62.57 -3.12 -12.79
N LEU A 592 -62.17 -2.04 -13.48
CA LEU A 592 -61.47 -0.93 -12.79
C LEU A 592 -61.31 0.36 -13.62
N PHE A 593 -62.10 0.59 -14.70
CA PHE A 593 -62.14 1.94 -15.30
C PHE A 593 -63.56 2.35 -15.60
N GLY A 594 -64.12 3.17 -14.71
CA GLY A 594 -65.30 3.96 -14.95
C GLY A 594 -64.99 5.11 -15.92
N ASN A 595 -65.80 5.17 -16.99
CA ASN A 595 -66.11 6.29 -17.90
C ASN A 595 -65.23 7.55 -17.85
N LYS A 596 -64.36 7.71 -18.86
CA LYS A 596 -64.20 8.96 -19.64
C LYS A 596 -63.71 8.62 -21.04
N GLN A 597 -64.32 9.30 -22.01
CA GLN A 597 -64.22 9.07 -23.46
C GLN A 597 -62.80 9.19 -24.06
N PRO A 598 -62.60 8.64 -25.25
CA PRO A 598 -61.27 8.34 -25.81
C PRO A 598 -60.82 9.45 -26.75
N GLU A 599 -59.59 9.91 -26.51
CA GLU A 599 -58.74 10.47 -27.56
C GLU A 599 -57.28 10.17 -27.16
N GLU A 600 -56.52 9.69 -28.13
CA GLU A 600 -55.09 9.33 -28.05
C GLU A 600 -54.72 7.89 -27.63
N GLN A 601 -55.09 6.95 -28.49
CA GLN A 601 -54.39 5.65 -28.63
C GLN A 601 -53.60 5.66 -29.92
N SER A 602 -52.29 6.03 -29.86
CA SER A 602 -51.36 5.68 -30.94
C SER A 602 -49.86 5.80 -30.61
N THR A 603 -49.43 5.72 -29.34
CA THR A 603 -47.98 5.87 -29.03
C THR A 603 -47.41 4.95 -27.94
N ILE A 604 -48.06 3.83 -27.61
CA ILE A 604 -47.53 2.90 -26.59
C ILE A 604 -47.41 1.43 -27.12
N ALA A 605 -47.32 1.25 -28.43
CA ALA A 605 -47.11 -0.07 -29.02
C ALA A 605 -45.71 -0.21 -29.70
N GLY A 606 -44.82 0.77 -29.54
CA GLY A 606 -43.50 0.83 -30.22
C GLY A 606 -42.26 0.60 -29.35
N GLU A 607 -42.39 0.52 -28.01
CA GLU A 607 -41.22 0.48 -27.12
C GLU A 607 -40.94 -0.85 -26.40
N ALA A 608 -41.68 -1.91 -26.72
CA ALA A 608 -41.47 -3.22 -26.08
C ALA A 608 -40.72 -4.26 -26.97
N ALA A 609 -40.13 -3.82 -28.11
CA ALA A 609 -39.49 -4.75 -29.06
C ALA A 609 -38.04 -4.38 -29.48
N SER A 610 -37.30 -3.61 -28.68
CA SER A 610 -35.91 -3.32 -28.98
C SER A 610 -35.01 -3.26 -27.75
N ILE A 611 -35.02 -4.34 -26.95
CA ILE A 611 -33.96 -4.62 -25.98
C ILE A 611 -33.56 -6.08 -26.20
N ASN A 612 -32.81 -6.31 -27.25
CA ASN A 612 -31.85 -7.41 -27.44
C ASN A 612 -31.22 -7.20 -28.81
N ASP A 613 -30.02 -6.76 -28.77
CA ASP A 613 -28.92 -6.85 -29.73
C ASP A 613 -28.17 -5.54 -29.78
N ASN A 614 -27.17 -5.41 -28.92
CA ASN A 614 -25.93 -4.64 -29.20
C ASN A 614 -24.98 -4.78 -28.02
N ASP A 615 -24.36 -5.92 -27.93
CA ASP A 615 -23.05 -6.08 -27.27
C ASP A 615 -22.14 -6.82 -28.24
N LYS A 616 -21.65 -6.08 -29.23
CA LYS A 616 -20.42 -6.39 -29.98
C LYS A 616 -20.07 -5.21 -30.88
N GLN A 617 -18.83 -4.78 -30.74
CA GLN A 617 -18.10 -3.82 -31.58
C GLN A 617 -18.21 -2.35 -31.16
N GLU A 618 -17.12 -1.90 -30.51
CA GLU A 618 -16.42 -0.66 -30.86
C GLU A 618 -14.99 -0.67 -30.30
N GLU A 619 -14.09 -1.32 -31.03
CA GLU A 619 -12.75 -0.80 -31.29
C GLU A 619 -12.90 0.27 -32.38
N VAL A 620 -12.30 1.44 -32.18
CA VAL A 620 -11.59 2.26 -33.19
C VAL A 620 -11.35 3.69 -32.69
N SER A 621 -10.03 3.99 -32.61
CA SER A 621 -9.35 5.27 -32.90
C SER A 621 -9.88 6.59 -32.31
N VAL A 622 -9.00 7.27 -31.55
CA VAL A 622 -8.90 8.74 -31.56
C VAL A 622 -7.44 9.16 -31.71
N GLN A 623 -7.17 9.79 -32.85
CA GLN A 623 -5.98 10.60 -33.12
C GLN A 623 -6.09 11.99 -32.50
N GLU A 624 -4.93 12.45 -32.01
CA GLU A 624 -4.37 13.80 -31.91
C GLU A 624 -5.26 15.04 -32.04
N THR A 625 -5.14 15.93 -31.06
CA THR A 625 -4.70 17.32 -31.27
C THR A 625 -4.09 17.94 -30.02
N ALA A 626 -2.90 18.51 -30.20
CA ALA A 626 -2.17 19.30 -29.22
C ALA A 626 -2.72 20.75 -29.18
N ALA A 627 -2.70 21.37 -27.99
CA ALA A 627 -2.57 22.82 -27.85
C ALA A 627 -1.97 23.18 -26.48
N GLU A 628 -0.93 24.01 -26.55
CA GLU A 628 -0.15 24.61 -25.50
C GLU A 628 -0.98 25.57 -24.63
N ALA A 629 -0.71 25.60 -23.32
CA ALA A 629 -0.77 26.83 -22.53
C ALA A 629 0.04 26.68 -21.24
N SER A 630 0.97 27.59 -21.11
CA SER A 630 1.85 27.90 -19.99
C SER A 630 1.11 28.47 -18.77
N SER A 631 1.56 28.14 -17.54
CA SER A 631 1.79 29.06 -16.40
C SER A 631 2.04 28.25 -15.14
N SER A 632 3.14 28.38 -14.53
CA SER A 632 3.64 29.22 -13.44
C SER A 632 3.05 28.91 -12.04
N GLY A 633 3.87 28.39 -11.12
CA GLY A 633 3.96 29.07 -9.83
C GLY A 633 3.23 28.50 -8.61
N GLU A 634 2.88 27.21 -8.52
CA GLU A 634 2.27 26.70 -7.25
C GLU A 634 2.93 25.43 -6.66
N GLY A 635 4.04 25.00 -7.22
CA GLY A 635 4.74 23.79 -6.77
C GLY A 635 5.56 23.94 -5.48
N ALA A 636 5.95 25.15 -5.11
CA ALA A 636 6.91 25.40 -4.03
C ALA A 636 6.30 25.28 -2.62
N GLU A 637 5.01 25.59 -2.44
CA GLU A 637 4.35 25.53 -1.12
C GLU A 637 3.95 24.11 -0.69
N ALA A 638 3.66 23.21 -1.65
CA ALA A 638 3.35 21.83 -1.33
C ALA A 638 4.59 21.02 -0.93
N GLU A 639 5.77 21.36 -1.50
CA GLU A 639 7.05 20.75 -1.13
C GLU A 639 7.50 21.15 0.28
N SER A 640 7.19 22.38 0.73
CA SER A 640 7.52 22.85 2.08
C SER A 640 6.70 22.13 3.15
N LEU A 641 5.47 21.69 2.84
CA LEU A 641 4.62 20.95 3.77
C LEU A 641 5.06 19.49 3.94
N ILE A 642 5.52 18.84 2.88
CA ILE A 642 6.08 17.48 2.96
C ILE A 642 7.42 17.52 3.73
N ALA A 643 8.23 18.55 3.49
CA ALA A 643 9.48 18.76 4.21
C ALA A 643 9.24 19.16 5.68
N ALA A 644 8.13 19.84 5.98
CA ALA A 644 7.75 20.19 7.35
C ALA A 644 7.14 18.99 8.10
N GLU A 645 6.32 18.16 7.45
CA GLU A 645 5.81 16.91 8.05
C GLU A 645 6.92 15.87 8.22
N ALA A 646 7.84 15.73 7.26
CA ALA A 646 9.02 14.90 7.41
C ALA A 646 10.00 15.42 8.48
N ARG A 647 10.00 16.72 8.77
CA ARG A 647 10.79 17.32 9.85
C ARG A 647 10.09 17.23 11.21
N SER A 648 8.75 17.20 11.26
CA SER A 648 8.00 17.03 12.50
C SER A 648 7.95 15.58 12.99
N ASP A 649 8.02 14.59 12.06
CA ASP A 649 8.06 13.16 12.41
C ASP A 649 9.48 12.67 12.80
N GLY A 650 10.53 13.46 12.50
CA GLY A 650 11.88 13.25 13.04
C GLY A 650 12.06 13.81 14.46
N ALA A 651 11.05 14.49 15.01
CA ALA A 651 11.09 15.14 16.33
C ALA A 651 10.11 14.53 17.35
N LEU A 652 9.52 13.35 17.06
CA LEU A 652 8.69 12.61 18.02
C LEU A 652 9.16 11.17 18.15
#